data_21a800aabb4f2417b73dd39aa32dd07c
#
_entry.id   21a800aabb4f2417b73dd39aa32dd07c
#
_cell.length_a   1.000
_cell.length_b   1.000
_cell.length_c   1.000
_cell.angle_alpha   90.00
_cell.angle_beta   90.00
_cell.angle_gamma   90.00
#
_symmetry.space_group_name_H-M   'P 1'
#
loop_
_entity.id
_entity.type
_entity.pdbx_description
1 polymer ?
#
loop_
_entity_poly.entity_id
_entity_poly.type
_entity_poly.pdbx_seq_one_letter_code
_entity_poly.pdbx_strand_id
1 'polypeptide(L)'
;MAKLADLIWKNAELLRGAFKENEYRKVILPFTILRRLDCVLAPTREAVRIKYEAVKDKNYDLDKFLTPTSGYPFFNTSKFTLPGVAESPDDVRDNLEAMINGFSQNVRDIFEKFGFIATIDKLAEKNRLFLVVQRFAETDLRAIDEKGKPVVTNHDMGQAFEELLRKFNDVSPAGEQYTPRDVIELMVTVLFEGDDDVLSVPGVVRTMGDPTAGTGGILSVAEEHLHKFNDRATLKLFGQELEDETYAICKADMLIRGQDPANIANGDTLEKDKHPHQTFDYQAANPPYGVEWKPAEDAVRKEHAKGAAGRFAPGLPAIRDGQMLFSLHMLSKMQPVVKGKGGGRIGVVHNGSPLFTGDAGGGESEIRRWILEHDYLDCIVAMPTDMFYNTNIATYLWFISNRKPPERKGKVLLIDASGMSHLMKKNLGKKRREFSEDCIARIAKAYAGFKAVNWRDANSGRTLKAKVFDREHFFYRKVTIERPLRCRFQATAEAVAALLADKAYTKLPDEQRDALKTAVAKLDAAAIYTDADTFRAVLQKAAKKAGIKKVLGAKPLELARKYLATRDKTASPTTNEKGEVLSDSELRDAEYVQFGEDIDSYFDREVAPHWPDAWINRDSKDDKDGLVGVVGTEINFNREFYVYTPPRSRETIRAEIETMEKRFMDMLRGVAG
;
A
#
# COMPACT_ATOMS: atom_id res chain seq x y z
N MET A 1 -27.93 -20.14 -4.44
CA MET A 1 -26.67 -19.72 -3.80
C MET A 1 -26.90 -18.87 -2.54
N ALA A 2 -27.58 -17.75 -2.58
CA ALA A 2 -27.97 -17.02 -1.36
C ALA A 2 -28.68 -17.92 -0.30
N LYS A 3 -29.37 -18.98 -0.74
CA LYS A 3 -30.07 -19.92 0.14
C LYS A 3 -29.16 -20.69 1.11
N LEU A 4 -27.91 -21.07 0.72
CA LEU A 4 -26.99 -21.80 1.61
C LEU A 4 -26.41 -20.90 2.70
N ALA A 5 -25.93 -19.73 2.31
CA ALA A 5 -25.47 -18.74 3.29
C ALA A 5 -26.60 -18.30 4.23
N ASP A 6 -27.82 -18.11 3.72
CA ASP A 6 -28.99 -17.76 4.54
C ASP A 6 -29.39 -18.90 5.49
N LEU A 7 -29.27 -20.17 5.04
CA LEU A 7 -29.51 -21.33 5.90
C LEU A 7 -28.50 -21.36 7.05
N ILE A 8 -27.23 -21.17 6.78
CA ILE A 8 -26.19 -21.13 7.81
C ILE A 8 -26.38 -19.91 8.72
N TRP A 9 -26.71 -18.74 8.13
CA TRP A 9 -26.94 -17.49 8.88
C TRP A 9 -28.07 -17.58 9.88
N LYS A 10 -29.13 -18.38 9.62
CA LYS A 10 -30.23 -18.60 10.58
C LYS A 10 -29.76 -19.13 11.93
N ASN A 11 -28.58 -19.78 11.96
CA ASN A 11 -27.99 -20.25 13.21
C ASN A 11 -27.57 -19.10 14.13
N ALA A 12 -27.34 -17.89 13.55
CA ALA A 12 -27.03 -16.70 14.34
C ALA A 12 -28.16 -16.27 15.28
N GLU A 13 -29.41 -16.66 15.02
CA GLU A 13 -30.55 -16.39 15.92
C GLU A 13 -30.37 -17.05 17.30
N LEU A 14 -29.68 -18.20 17.35
CA LEU A 14 -29.39 -18.91 18.60
C LEU A 14 -28.40 -18.14 19.50
N LEU A 15 -27.64 -17.21 18.92
CA LEU A 15 -26.62 -16.44 19.62
C LEU A 15 -27.15 -15.11 20.18
N ARG A 16 -28.35 -14.70 19.75
CA ARG A 16 -28.99 -13.45 20.21
C ARG A 16 -29.12 -13.42 21.72
N GLY A 17 -28.68 -12.35 22.35
CA GLY A 17 -28.68 -12.13 23.77
C GLY A 17 -27.55 -12.84 24.55
N ALA A 18 -26.87 -13.81 23.97
CA ALA A 18 -25.72 -14.50 24.58
C ALA A 18 -24.37 -13.95 24.06
N PHE A 19 -24.35 -13.48 22.82
CA PHE A 19 -23.19 -12.92 22.15
C PHE A 19 -23.54 -11.54 21.54
N LYS A 20 -22.54 -10.68 21.38
CA LYS A 20 -22.68 -9.47 20.58
C LYS A 20 -22.66 -9.84 19.10
N GLU A 21 -23.31 -9.03 18.25
CA GLU A 21 -23.42 -9.35 16.82
C GLU A 21 -22.05 -9.48 16.13
N ASN A 22 -21.07 -8.68 16.52
CA ASN A 22 -19.69 -8.76 16.01
C ASN A 22 -18.93 -10.02 16.46
N GLU A 23 -19.42 -10.74 17.46
CA GLU A 23 -18.85 -12.01 17.92
C GLU A 23 -19.45 -13.22 17.20
N TYR A 24 -20.57 -13.06 16.46
CA TYR A 24 -21.25 -14.19 15.80
C TYR A 24 -20.33 -14.91 14.81
N ARG A 25 -19.41 -14.21 14.15
CA ARG A 25 -18.44 -14.80 13.25
C ARG A 25 -17.56 -15.85 13.93
N LYS A 26 -17.17 -15.64 15.19
CA LYS A 26 -16.35 -16.57 15.98
C LYS A 26 -17.05 -17.89 16.32
N VAL A 27 -18.37 -17.94 16.14
CA VAL A 27 -19.19 -19.14 16.29
C VAL A 27 -19.53 -19.73 14.92
N ILE A 28 -20.15 -18.92 14.05
CA ILE A 28 -20.74 -19.41 12.80
C ILE A 28 -19.68 -19.93 11.83
N LEU A 29 -18.56 -19.21 11.66
CA LEU A 29 -17.51 -19.62 10.70
C LEU A 29 -16.84 -20.93 11.12
N PRO A 30 -16.31 -21.10 12.35
CA PRO A 30 -15.69 -22.36 12.77
C PRO A 30 -16.66 -23.55 12.73
N PHE A 31 -17.91 -23.39 13.14
CA PHE A 31 -18.91 -24.47 13.05
C PHE A 31 -19.26 -24.82 11.61
N THR A 32 -19.30 -23.84 10.70
CA THR A 32 -19.50 -24.08 9.26
C THR A 32 -18.36 -24.92 8.69
N ILE A 33 -17.13 -24.55 9.02
CA ILE A 33 -15.92 -25.28 8.62
C ILE A 33 -15.96 -26.69 9.20
N LEU A 34 -16.17 -26.83 10.51
CA LEU A 34 -16.23 -28.11 11.20
C LEU A 34 -17.27 -29.04 10.54
N ARG A 35 -18.47 -28.52 10.28
CA ARG A 35 -19.53 -29.30 9.63
C ARG A 35 -19.17 -29.71 8.20
N ARG A 36 -18.59 -28.82 7.42
CA ARG A 36 -18.12 -29.14 6.06
C ARG A 36 -17.06 -30.24 6.09
N LEU A 37 -16.05 -30.12 6.95
CA LEU A 37 -14.98 -31.13 7.07
C LEU A 37 -15.52 -32.47 7.55
N ASP A 38 -16.44 -32.46 8.50
CA ASP A 38 -17.14 -33.67 8.99
C ASP A 38 -17.90 -34.37 7.85
N CYS A 39 -18.64 -33.63 7.05
CA CYS A 39 -19.40 -34.14 5.91
C CYS A 39 -18.52 -34.72 4.80
N VAL A 40 -17.43 -34.08 4.43
CA VAL A 40 -16.57 -34.54 3.32
C VAL A 40 -15.71 -35.73 3.71
N LEU A 41 -15.37 -35.90 5.01
CA LEU A 41 -14.63 -37.05 5.52
C LEU A 41 -15.52 -38.26 5.79
N ALA A 42 -16.84 -38.09 5.84
CA ALA A 42 -17.76 -39.18 6.20
C ALA A 42 -17.54 -40.49 5.41
N PRO A 43 -17.34 -40.47 4.06
CA PRO A 43 -17.15 -41.69 3.27
C PRO A 43 -15.87 -42.45 3.60
N THR A 44 -14.80 -41.78 4.04
CA THR A 44 -13.49 -42.40 4.27
C THR A 44 -13.12 -42.52 5.74
N ARG A 45 -13.94 -41.99 6.63
CA ARG A 45 -13.70 -41.93 8.07
C ARG A 45 -13.30 -43.27 8.70
N GLU A 46 -14.05 -44.30 8.43
CA GLU A 46 -13.80 -45.61 9.03
C GLU A 46 -12.48 -46.21 8.54
N ALA A 47 -12.17 -46.07 7.25
CA ALA A 47 -10.89 -46.49 6.70
C ALA A 47 -9.69 -45.74 7.32
N VAL A 48 -9.86 -44.44 7.58
CA VAL A 48 -8.85 -43.62 8.27
C VAL A 48 -8.67 -44.11 9.72
N ARG A 49 -9.76 -44.40 10.45
CA ARG A 49 -9.70 -44.88 11.83
C ARG A 49 -9.03 -46.24 11.93
N ILE A 50 -9.43 -47.21 11.12
CA ILE A 50 -8.80 -48.54 11.08
C ILE A 50 -7.28 -48.39 10.83
N LYS A 51 -6.89 -47.56 9.86
CA LYS A 51 -5.48 -47.36 9.56
C LYS A 51 -4.75 -46.63 10.68
N TYR A 52 -5.38 -45.66 11.33
CA TYR A 52 -4.84 -44.96 12.50
C TYR A 52 -4.56 -45.93 13.64
N GLU A 53 -5.53 -46.76 14.02
CA GLU A 53 -5.36 -47.78 15.10
C GLU A 53 -4.19 -48.75 14.81
N ALA A 54 -3.95 -49.08 13.53
CA ALA A 54 -2.82 -49.93 13.13
C ALA A 54 -1.44 -49.28 13.22
N VAL A 55 -1.36 -47.92 13.25
CA VAL A 55 -0.10 -47.16 13.19
C VAL A 55 0.10 -46.19 14.37
N LYS A 56 -0.90 -45.89 15.22
CA LYS A 56 -0.83 -44.92 16.30
C LYS A 56 0.33 -45.07 17.27
N ASP A 57 0.72 -46.29 17.54
CA ASP A 57 1.82 -46.66 18.46
C ASP A 57 3.18 -46.77 17.75
N LYS A 58 3.21 -46.50 16.44
CA LYS A 58 4.43 -46.53 15.62
C LYS A 58 4.90 -45.09 15.36
N ASN A 59 6.21 -44.90 15.34
CA ASN A 59 6.78 -43.58 15.06
C ASN A 59 6.74 -43.26 13.55
N TYR A 60 5.49 -43.18 12.99
CA TYR A 60 5.25 -42.83 11.61
C TYR A 60 4.73 -41.38 11.49
N ASP A 61 5.04 -40.74 10.37
CA ASP A 61 4.44 -39.48 9.97
C ASP A 61 2.96 -39.73 9.59
N LEU A 62 2.04 -39.41 10.49
CA LEU A 62 0.60 -39.67 10.31
C LEU A 62 0.04 -38.98 9.07
N ASP A 63 0.55 -37.79 8.71
CA ASP A 63 0.06 -37.07 7.53
C ASP A 63 0.34 -37.87 6.25
N LYS A 64 1.53 -38.46 6.10
CA LYS A 64 1.87 -39.30 4.95
C LYS A 64 1.05 -40.57 4.85
N PHE A 65 0.62 -41.11 5.99
CA PHE A 65 -0.14 -42.36 6.03
C PHE A 65 -1.65 -42.17 5.91
N LEU A 66 -2.20 -41.14 6.55
CA LEU A 66 -3.66 -40.97 6.68
C LEU A 66 -4.24 -40.07 5.59
N THR A 67 -3.50 -39.06 5.13
CA THR A 67 -3.95 -38.15 4.05
C THR A 67 -4.33 -38.89 2.77
N PRO A 68 -3.52 -39.85 2.24
CA PRO A 68 -3.92 -40.62 1.06
C PRO A 68 -5.17 -41.47 1.28
N THR A 69 -5.40 -41.92 2.54
CA THR A 69 -6.60 -42.73 2.88
C THR A 69 -7.85 -41.86 3.00
N SER A 70 -7.71 -40.64 3.49
CA SER A 70 -8.83 -39.69 3.58
C SER A 70 -9.26 -39.18 2.21
N GLY A 71 -8.34 -39.13 1.24
CA GLY A 71 -8.55 -38.52 -0.08
C GLY A 71 -8.55 -37.00 -0.07
N TYR A 72 -8.18 -36.38 1.06
CA TYR A 72 -8.14 -34.92 1.27
C TYR A 72 -6.77 -34.55 1.89
N PRO A 73 -6.33 -33.28 1.83
CA PRO A 73 -5.09 -32.82 2.47
C PRO A 73 -5.22 -32.74 4.01
N PHE A 74 -6.21 -33.41 4.58
CA PHE A 74 -6.51 -33.51 6.01
C PHE A 74 -7.27 -34.80 6.34
N PHE A 75 -7.31 -35.16 7.61
CA PHE A 75 -8.01 -36.33 8.13
C PHE A 75 -8.54 -36.06 9.53
N ASN A 76 -9.38 -36.99 10.04
CA ASN A 76 -9.80 -37.00 11.44
C ASN A 76 -9.73 -38.46 12.00
N THR A 77 -9.04 -38.60 13.13
CA THR A 77 -8.85 -39.91 13.82
C THR A 77 -9.88 -40.13 14.91
N SER A 78 -10.69 -39.12 15.28
CA SER A 78 -11.71 -39.20 16.32
C SER A 78 -12.86 -40.15 15.91
N LYS A 79 -13.41 -40.82 16.88
CA LYS A 79 -14.66 -41.64 16.73
C LYS A 79 -15.90 -40.74 16.57
N PHE A 80 -15.84 -39.49 16.99
CA PHE A 80 -16.97 -38.60 17.02
C PHE A 80 -17.26 -37.96 15.64
N THR A 81 -18.55 -37.84 15.34
CA THR A 81 -19.10 -37.04 14.25
C THR A 81 -19.91 -35.92 14.83
N LEU A 82 -20.17 -34.85 14.11
CA LEU A 82 -20.98 -33.77 14.65
C LEU A 82 -22.40 -34.20 14.98
N PRO A 83 -23.12 -35.06 14.18
CA PRO A 83 -24.36 -35.68 14.57
C PRO A 83 -24.21 -36.53 15.84
N GLY A 84 -23.19 -37.39 15.95
CA GLY A 84 -22.95 -38.20 17.13
C GLY A 84 -22.65 -37.41 18.41
N VAL A 85 -21.98 -36.25 18.29
CA VAL A 85 -21.83 -35.31 19.42
C VAL A 85 -23.17 -34.74 19.86
N ALA A 86 -24.10 -34.48 18.92
CA ALA A 86 -25.45 -33.99 19.21
C ALA A 86 -26.37 -35.05 19.88
N GLU A 87 -26.02 -36.33 19.87
CA GLU A 87 -26.75 -37.39 20.53
C GLU A 87 -26.46 -37.49 22.03
N SER A 88 -25.41 -36.85 22.54
CA SER A 88 -24.97 -36.88 23.94
C SER A 88 -24.96 -35.46 24.55
N PRO A 89 -26.11 -34.94 24.98
CA PRO A 89 -26.20 -33.55 25.47
C PRO A 89 -25.31 -33.24 26.67
N ASP A 90 -25.15 -34.18 27.58
CA ASP A 90 -24.36 -33.99 28.81
C ASP A 90 -22.86 -33.95 28.55
N ASP A 91 -22.37 -34.64 27.51
CA ASP A 91 -20.96 -34.74 27.15
C ASP A 91 -20.62 -33.91 25.92
N VAL A 92 -21.51 -33.04 25.45
CA VAL A 92 -21.37 -32.32 24.17
C VAL A 92 -20.07 -31.53 24.06
N ARG A 93 -19.64 -30.90 25.15
CA ARG A 93 -18.40 -30.09 25.18
C ARG A 93 -17.17 -30.97 24.99
N ASP A 94 -17.04 -32.04 25.78
CA ASP A 94 -15.86 -32.91 25.78
C ASP A 94 -15.77 -33.75 24.50
N ASN A 95 -16.91 -34.23 24.01
CA ASN A 95 -16.98 -34.95 22.73
C ASN A 95 -16.65 -34.07 21.54
N LEU A 96 -17.05 -32.78 21.56
CA LEU A 96 -16.72 -31.81 20.52
C LEU A 96 -15.21 -31.47 20.54
N GLU A 97 -14.64 -31.27 21.71
CA GLU A 97 -13.19 -31.05 21.86
C GLU A 97 -12.40 -32.27 21.39
N ALA A 98 -12.81 -33.47 21.75
CA ALA A 98 -12.18 -34.71 21.29
C ALA A 98 -12.31 -34.89 19.76
N MET A 99 -13.43 -34.45 19.16
CA MET A 99 -13.60 -34.44 17.72
C MET A 99 -12.61 -33.45 17.03
N ILE A 100 -12.45 -32.26 17.58
CA ILE A 100 -11.53 -31.22 17.06
C ILE A 100 -10.07 -31.71 17.18
N ASN A 101 -9.71 -32.25 18.33
CA ASN A 101 -8.35 -32.77 18.59
C ASN A 101 -7.98 -33.97 17.70
N GLY A 102 -8.96 -34.67 17.16
CA GLY A 102 -8.77 -35.77 16.22
C GLY A 102 -8.36 -35.35 14.80
N PHE A 103 -8.52 -34.10 14.44
CA PHE A 103 -8.09 -33.59 13.12
C PHE A 103 -6.58 -33.54 12.96
N SER A 104 -6.11 -33.61 11.72
CA SER A 104 -4.72 -33.31 11.32
C SER A 104 -4.28 -31.92 11.77
N GLN A 105 -2.97 -31.73 11.96
CA GLN A 105 -2.41 -30.50 12.53
C GLN A 105 -2.83 -29.23 11.77
N ASN A 106 -2.86 -29.30 10.44
CA ASN A 106 -3.24 -28.16 9.60
C ASN A 106 -4.69 -27.67 9.83
N VAL A 107 -5.61 -28.56 10.21
CA VAL A 107 -6.98 -28.23 10.57
C VAL A 107 -7.08 -27.76 12.03
N ARG A 108 -6.36 -28.41 12.95
CA ARG A 108 -6.30 -27.96 14.36
C ARG A 108 -5.78 -26.54 14.48
N ASP A 109 -4.75 -26.20 13.70
CA ASP A 109 -4.21 -24.84 13.64
C ASP A 109 -5.28 -23.80 13.27
N ILE A 110 -6.20 -24.11 12.34
CA ILE A 110 -7.32 -23.24 12.00
C ILE A 110 -8.20 -22.98 13.24
N PHE A 111 -8.61 -24.03 13.94
CA PHE A 111 -9.47 -23.90 15.12
C PHE A 111 -8.78 -23.20 16.30
N GLU A 112 -7.49 -23.44 16.48
CA GLU A 112 -6.66 -22.76 17.48
C GLU A 112 -6.58 -21.24 17.20
N LYS A 113 -6.30 -20.86 15.96
CA LYS A 113 -6.24 -19.45 15.56
C LYS A 113 -7.59 -18.72 15.60
N PHE A 114 -8.70 -19.44 15.45
CA PHE A 114 -10.03 -18.92 15.74
C PHE A 114 -10.30 -18.71 17.24
N GLY A 115 -9.49 -19.27 18.13
CA GLY A 115 -9.81 -19.34 19.55
C GLY A 115 -11.09 -20.17 19.80
N PHE A 116 -11.28 -21.24 19.01
CA PHE A 116 -12.57 -21.93 18.95
C PHE A 116 -12.92 -22.66 20.25
N ILE A 117 -11.95 -23.23 20.97
CA ILE A 117 -12.19 -23.89 22.28
C ILE A 117 -12.76 -22.88 23.31
N ALA A 118 -12.18 -21.69 23.41
CA ALA A 118 -12.70 -20.62 24.28
C ALA A 118 -14.14 -20.20 23.88
N THR A 119 -14.46 -20.25 22.59
CA THR A 119 -15.81 -19.99 22.08
C THR A 119 -16.78 -21.10 22.47
N ILE A 120 -16.36 -22.37 22.41
CA ILE A 120 -17.12 -23.55 22.88
C ILE A 120 -17.42 -23.43 24.38
N ASP A 121 -16.42 -23.09 25.20
CA ASP A 121 -16.58 -22.90 26.64
C ASP A 121 -17.60 -21.79 26.92
N LYS A 122 -17.51 -20.67 26.25
CA LYS A 122 -18.47 -19.55 26.37
C LYS A 122 -19.90 -19.96 25.96
N LEU A 123 -20.05 -20.80 24.93
CA LEU A 123 -21.35 -21.35 24.51
C LEU A 123 -21.93 -22.30 25.57
N ALA A 124 -21.08 -23.14 26.19
CA ALA A 124 -21.47 -24.06 27.29
C ALA A 124 -21.94 -23.27 28.52
N GLU A 125 -21.17 -22.27 28.97
CA GLU A 125 -21.54 -21.38 30.09
C GLU A 125 -22.88 -20.66 29.86
N LYS A 126 -23.20 -20.33 28.62
CA LYS A 126 -24.47 -19.69 28.24
C LYS A 126 -25.60 -20.67 27.93
N ASN A 127 -25.41 -21.99 28.14
CA ASN A 127 -26.36 -23.05 27.80
C ASN A 127 -26.83 -22.99 26.33
N ARG A 128 -25.91 -22.69 25.40
CA ARG A 128 -26.18 -22.60 23.96
C ARG A 128 -25.46 -23.66 23.16
N LEU A 129 -24.42 -24.29 23.69
CA LEU A 129 -23.53 -25.19 22.95
C LEU A 129 -24.32 -26.34 22.30
N PHE A 130 -25.12 -27.05 23.05
CA PHE A 130 -25.93 -28.18 22.53
C PHE A 130 -26.80 -27.74 21.34
N LEU A 131 -27.53 -26.64 21.49
CA LEU A 131 -28.45 -26.14 20.46
C LEU A 131 -27.71 -25.76 19.18
N VAL A 132 -26.51 -25.15 19.31
CA VAL A 132 -25.68 -24.79 18.16
C VAL A 132 -25.14 -26.04 17.47
N VAL A 133 -24.60 -27.00 18.23
CA VAL A 133 -24.10 -28.28 17.70
C VAL A 133 -25.24 -29.05 16.97
N GLN A 134 -26.40 -29.18 17.59
CA GLN A 134 -27.57 -29.85 16.99
C GLN A 134 -27.92 -29.17 15.63
N ARG A 135 -28.07 -27.89 15.62
CA ARG A 135 -28.46 -27.15 14.40
C ARG A 135 -27.45 -27.28 13.27
N PHE A 136 -26.14 -27.24 13.58
CA PHE A 136 -25.10 -27.49 12.57
C PHE A 136 -25.07 -28.97 12.16
N ALA A 137 -25.31 -29.92 13.04
CA ALA A 137 -25.41 -31.33 12.71
C ALA A 137 -26.52 -31.63 11.67
N GLU A 138 -27.66 -30.92 11.75
CA GLU A 138 -28.77 -31.01 10.81
C GLU A 138 -28.48 -30.36 9.45
N THR A 139 -27.47 -29.49 9.38
CA THR A 139 -27.12 -28.78 8.14
C THR A 139 -26.36 -29.70 7.17
N ASP A 140 -26.94 -29.96 5.99
CA ASP A 140 -26.29 -30.81 4.97
C ASP A 140 -25.27 -30.02 4.14
N LEU A 141 -24.01 -30.31 4.42
CA LEU A 141 -22.85 -29.74 3.69
C LEU A 141 -22.03 -30.83 2.99
N ARG A 142 -22.64 -31.97 2.61
CA ARG A 142 -21.96 -33.04 1.88
C ARG A 142 -21.57 -32.58 0.48
N ALA A 143 -20.45 -33.08 -0.02
CA ALA A 143 -20.01 -32.80 -1.40
C ALA A 143 -20.89 -33.52 -2.42
N ILE A 144 -21.24 -34.76 -2.13
CA ILE A 144 -22.06 -35.64 -2.96
C ILE A 144 -23.12 -36.35 -2.10
N ASP A 145 -24.23 -36.75 -2.72
CA ASP A 145 -25.24 -37.60 -2.12
C ASP A 145 -24.87 -39.09 -2.21
N GLU A 146 -25.76 -39.97 -1.72
CA GLU A 146 -25.58 -41.43 -1.78
C GLU A 146 -25.57 -41.98 -3.21
N LYS A 147 -26.07 -41.23 -4.17
CA LYS A 147 -26.10 -41.57 -5.58
C LYS A 147 -24.93 -40.96 -6.37
N GLY A 148 -23.96 -40.30 -5.67
CA GLY A 148 -22.79 -39.64 -6.28
C GLY A 148 -23.13 -38.32 -6.95
N LYS A 149 -24.32 -37.72 -6.76
CA LYS A 149 -24.65 -36.41 -7.33
C LYS A 149 -24.10 -35.28 -6.43
N PRO A 150 -23.60 -34.20 -7.03
CA PRO A 150 -23.19 -33.04 -6.25
C PRO A 150 -24.33 -32.45 -5.42
N VAL A 151 -24.11 -32.22 -4.13
CA VAL A 151 -25.04 -31.56 -3.20
C VAL A 151 -24.56 -30.14 -2.94
N VAL A 152 -23.34 -30.00 -2.40
CA VAL A 152 -22.68 -28.73 -2.15
C VAL A 152 -21.25 -28.85 -2.68
N THR A 153 -20.98 -28.22 -3.81
CA THR A 153 -19.62 -28.21 -4.41
C THR A 153 -18.66 -27.34 -3.59
N ASN A 154 -17.36 -27.46 -3.83
CA ASN A 154 -16.37 -26.54 -3.25
C ASN A 154 -16.63 -25.09 -3.67
N HIS A 155 -17.07 -24.87 -4.91
CA HIS A 155 -17.47 -23.56 -5.40
C HIS A 155 -18.67 -22.99 -4.62
N ASP A 156 -19.73 -23.78 -4.40
CA ASP A 156 -20.90 -23.36 -3.62
C ASP A 156 -20.52 -23.01 -2.17
N MET A 157 -19.63 -23.81 -1.55
CA MET A 157 -19.12 -23.53 -0.22
C MET A 157 -18.31 -22.24 -0.17
N GLY A 158 -17.40 -22.03 -1.12
CA GLY A 158 -16.61 -20.81 -1.20
C GLY A 158 -17.50 -19.57 -1.33
N GLN A 159 -18.53 -19.62 -2.20
CA GLN A 159 -19.49 -18.52 -2.33
C GLN A 159 -20.34 -18.31 -1.08
N ALA A 160 -20.78 -19.39 -0.43
CA ALA A 160 -21.52 -19.27 0.83
C ALA A 160 -20.66 -18.69 1.96
N PHE A 161 -19.39 -19.07 2.00
CA PHE A 161 -18.43 -18.58 3.00
C PHE A 161 -18.13 -17.09 2.77
N GLU A 162 -17.91 -16.65 1.53
CA GLU A 162 -17.76 -15.24 1.16
C GLU A 162 -19.00 -14.41 1.53
N GLU A 163 -20.20 -14.92 1.26
CA GLU A 163 -21.44 -14.23 1.63
C GLU A 163 -21.63 -14.11 3.14
N LEU A 164 -21.21 -15.13 3.91
CA LEU A 164 -21.20 -15.07 5.37
C LEU A 164 -20.22 -13.99 5.86
N LEU A 165 -19.00 -13.95 5.31
CA LEU A 165 -18.02 -12.92 5.64
C LEU A 165 -18.56 -11.53 5.33
N ARG A 166 -19.23 -11.34 4.18
CA ARG A 166 -19.87 -10.08 3.82
C ARG A 166 -20.92 -9.66 4.86
N LYS A 167 -21.79 -10.59 5.29
CA LYS A 167 -22.81 -10.32 6.31
C LYS A 167 -22.19 -9.94 7.66
N PHE A 168 -21.08 -10.56 8.06
CA PHE A 168 -20.37 -10.18 9.28
C PHE A 168 -19.71 -8.80 9.17
N ASN A 169 -19.20 -8.44 8.02
CA ASN A 169 -18.58 -7.11 7.79
C ASN A 169 -19.63 -5.99 7.82
N ASP A 170 -20.87 -6.24 7.40
CA ASP A 170 -21.98 -5.27 7.50
C ASP A 170 -22.29 -4.89 8.96
N VAL A 171 -21.97 -5.77 9.92
CA VAL A 171 -22.28 -5.63 11.35
C VAL A 171 -21.05 -5.22 12.19
N SER A 172 -19.83 -5.36 11.65
CA SER A 172 -18.59 -5.06 12.38
C SER A 172 -18.20 -3.59 12.23
N PRO A 173 -17.96 -2.83 13.33
CA PRO A 173 -17.44 -1.49 13.24
C PRO A 173 -15.97 -1.52 12.83
N ALA A 174 -15.67 -0.91 11.70
CA ALA A 174 -14.38 -0.39 11.25
C ALA A 174 -13.11 -1.16 11.64
N GLY A 175 -12.44 -1.73 10.70
CA GLY A 175 -11.04 -2.15 10.85
C GLY A 175 -10.56 -3.21 9.87
N GLU A 176 -11.42 -4.08 9.39
CA GLU A 176 -10.98 -5.10 8.46
C GLU A 176 -10.99 -4.55 7.02
N GLN A 177 -9.80 -4.53 6.43
CA GLN A 177 -9.58 -4.06 5.05
C GLN A 177 -9.97 -5.16 4.06
N TYR A 178 -11.27 -5.49 4.02
CA TYR A 178 -11.79 -6.42 3.02
C TYR A 178 -11.82 -5.73 1.65
N THR A 179 -11.21 -6.35 0.65
CA THR A 179 -11.23 -5.84 -0.72
C THR A 179 -12.56 -6.23 -1.40
N PRO A 180 -13.33 -5.26 -1.90
CA PRO A 180 -14.60 -5.55 -2.57
C PRO A 180 -14.41 -6.43 -3.81
N ARG A 181 -15.33 -7.38 -4.01
CA ARG A 181 -15.26 -8.36 -5.09
C ARG A 181 -15.13 -7.73 -6.48
N ASP A 182 -15.89 -6.69 -6.75
CA ASP A 182 -15.86 -5.97 -8.02
C ASP A 182 -14.48 -5.32 -8.31
N VAL A 183 -13.79 -4.84 -7.25
CA VAL A 183 -12.42 -4.33 -7.36
C VAL A 183 -11.44 -5.47 -7.62
N ILE A 184 -11.62 -6.62 -6.94
CA ILE A 184 -10.79 -7.82 -7.18
C ILE A 184 -10.99 -8.32 -8.63
N GLU A 185 -12.22 -8.40 -9.09
CA GLU A 185 -12.55 -8.84 -10.46
C GLU A 185 -11.90 -7.93 -11.51
N LEU A 186 -11.92 -6.60 -11.31
CA LEU A 186 -11.18 -5.68 -12.19
C LEU A 186 -9.67 -5.97 -12.14
N MET A 187 -9.10 -6.08 -10.95
CA MET A 187 -7.67 -6.30 -10.77
C MET A 187 -7.21 -7.60 -11.42
N VAL A 188 -7.95 -8.69 -11.20
CA VAL A 188 -7.64 -10.02 -11.77
C VAL A 188 -7.82 -10.03 -13.29
N THR A 189 -8.90 -9.42 -13.81
CA THR A 189 -9.13 -9.33 -15.24
C THR A 189 -7.95 -8.65 -15.96
N VAL A 190 -7.49 -7.50 -15.42
CA VAL A 190 -6.34 -6.79 -16.00
C VAL A 190 -5.02 -7.55 -15.77
N LEU A 191 -4.89 -8.22 -14.62
CA LEU A 191 -3.69 -8.99 -14.31
C LEU A 191 -3.46 -10.16 -15.28
N PHE A 192 -4.52 -10.82 -15.70
CA PHE A 192 -4.45 -11.94 -16.65
C PHE A 192 -4.53 -11.50 -18.12
N GLU A 193 -4.97 -10.28 -18.39
CA GLU A 193 -5.04 -9.75 -19.75
C GLU A 193 -3.69 -9.81 -20.47
N GLY A 194 -3.70 -10.28 -21.69
CA GLY A 194 -2.47 -10.45 -22.50
C GLY A 194 -1.70 -11.75 -22.22
N ASP A 195 -2.21 -12.62 -21.34
CA ASP A 195 -1.68 -13.97 -21.10
C ASP A 195 -2.62 -15.08 -21.63
N ASP A 196 -3.62 -14.72 -22.41
CA ASP A 196 -4.66 -15.63 -22.90
C ASP A 196 -4.10 -16.86 -23.61
N ASP A 197 -3.09 -16.67 -24.45
CA ASP A 197 -2.43 -17.77 -25.18
C ASP A 197 -1.80 -18.78 -24.23
N VAL A 198 -1.26 -18.31 -23.11
CA VAL A 198 -0.62 -19.16 -22.10
C VAL A 198 -1.65 -19.80 -21.19
N LEU A 199 -2.64 -19.01 -20.75
CA LEU A 199 -3.66 -19.47 -19.81
C LEU A 199 -4.68 -20.40 -20.44
N SER A 200 -4.88 -20.37 -21.77
CA SER A 200 -5.77 -21.28 -22.49
C SER A 200 -5.17 -22.67 -22.75
N VAL A 201 -3.87 -22.88 -22.46
CA VAL A 201 -3.26 -24.20 -22.62
C VAL A 201 -3.86 -25.19 -21.61
N PRO A 202 -4.41 -26.33 -22.05
CA PRO A 202 -4.95 -27.34 -21.13
C PRO A 202 -3.89 -27.88 -20.16
N GLY A 203 -4.24 -27.89 -18.86
CA GLY A 203 -3.32 -28.38 -17.82
C GLY A 203 -2.18 -27.41 -17.46
N VAL A 204 -2.25 -26.15 -17.89
CA VAL A 204 -1.27 -25.13 -17.47
C VAL A 204 -1.30 -24.97 -15.95
N VAL A 205 -0.11 -24.88 -15.36
CA VAL A 205 0.07 -24.61 -13.92
C VAL A 205 0.74 -23.25 -13.76
N ARG A 206 0.13 -22.38 -12.95
CA ARG A 206 0.67 -21.07 -12.57
C ARG A 206 0.63 -20.89 -11.08
N THR A 207 1.45 -19.96 -10.58
CA THR A 207 1.54 -19.60 -9.17
C THR A 207 1.01 -18.19 -8.95
N MET A 208 0.27 -18.00 -7.86
CA MET A 208 -0.21 -16.68 -7.45
C MET A 208 0.06 -16.44 -5.97
N GLY A 209 0.62 -15.28 -5.65
CA GLY A 209 0.93 -14.86 -4.28
C GLY A 209 0.14 -13.64 -3.85
N ASP A 210 -0.24 -13.60 -2.56
CA ASP A 210 -0.80 -12.44 -1.88
C ASP A 210 -0.09 -12.25 -0.52
N PRO A 211 0.80 -11.24 -0.38
CA PRO A 211 1.53 -11.01 0.86
C PRO A 211 0.70 -10.38 1.98
N THR A 212 -0.55 -10.02 1.71
CA THR A 212 -1.52 -9.44 2.65
C THR A 212 -2.88 -10.10 2.46
N ALA A 213 -2.87 -11.44 2.55
CA ALA A 213 -3.92 -12.30 2.03
C ALA A 213 -5.32 -12.00 2.58
N GLY A 214 -5.41 -11.36 3.74
CA GLY A 214 -6.70 -11.12 4.38
C GLY A 214 -7.45 -12.43 4.56
N THR A 215 -8.71 -12.46 4.17
CA THR A 215 -9.53 -13.66 4.16
C THR A 215 -9.34 -14.55 2.93
N GLY A 216 -8.38 -14.24 2.05
CA GLY A 216 -8.11 -15.01 0.83
C GLY A 216 -8.97 -14.62 -0.39
N GLY A 217 -9.75 -13.54 -0.28
CA GLY A 217 -10.70 -13.14 -1.33
C GLY A 217 -10.06 -12.90 -2.70
N ILE A 218 -8.88 -12.28 -2.73
CA ILE A 218 -8.14 -12.05 -3.99
C ILE A 218 -7.73 -13.39 -4.63
N LEU A 219 -7.18 -14.30 -3.84
CA LEU A 219 -6.72 -15.61 -4.30
C LEU A 219 -7.89 -16.44 -4.85
N SER A 220 -9.00 -16.46 -4.12
CA SER A 220 -10.20 -17.21 -4.50
C SER A 220 -10.85 -16.70 -5.76
N VAL A 221 -10.99 -15.37 -5.93
CA VAL A 221 -11.57 -14.77 -7.13
C VAL A 221 -10.65 -14.97 -8.34
N ALA A 222 -9.34 -14.94 -8.16
CA ALA A 222 -8.38 -15.20 -9.24
C ALA A 222 -8.50 -16.64 -9.75
N GLU A 223 -8.62 -17.63 -8.86
CA GLU A 223 -8.86 -19.02 -9.24
C GLU A 223 -10.18 -19.18 -9.98
N GLU A 224 -11.28 -18.60 -9.46
CA GLU A 224 -12.59 -18.63 -10.11
C GLU A 224 -12.55 -17.98 -11.50
N HIS A 225 -11.83 -16.85 -11.64
CA HIS A 225 -11.69 -16.17 -12.92
C HIS A 225 -10.93 -17.03 -13.93
N LEU A 226 -9.82 -17.66 -13.51
CA LEU A 226 -9.06 -18.58 -14.38
C LEU A 226 -9.89 -19.79 -14.79
N HIS A 227 -10.64 -20.39 -13.88
CA HIS A 227 -11.47 -21.56 -14.17
C HIS A 227 -12.66 -21.26 -15.10
N LYS A 228 -13.22 -20.04 -15.09
CA LYS A 228 -14.22 -19.60 -16.08
C LYS A 228 -13.64 -19.59 -17.49
N PHE A 229 -12.36 -19.31 -17.62
CA PHE A 229 -11.64 -19.21 -18.87
C PHE A 229 -11.05 -20.56 -19.31
N ASN A 230 -10.46 -21.32 -18.37
CA ASN A 230 -9.87 -22.62 -18.58
C ASN A 230 -10.05 -23.51 -17.35
N ASP A 231 -11.01 -24.43 -17.40
CA ASP A 231 -11.36 -25.35 -16.30
C ASP A 231 -10.28 -26.40 -16.01
N ARG A 232 -9.31 -26.58 -16.91
CA ARG A 232 -8.15 -27.50 -16.77
C ARG A 232 -6.88 -26.80 -16.30
N ALA A 233 -6.89 -25.51 -16.15
CA ALA A 233 -5.77 -24.77 -15.59
C ALA A 233 -5.69 -24.97 -14.08
N THR A 234 -4.48 -24.92 -13.53
CA THR A 234 -4.24 -24.95 -12.09
C THR A 234 -3.55 -23.66 -11.65
N LEU A 235 -4.16 -22.93 -10.74
CA LEU A 235 -3.55 -21.80 -10.06
C LEU A 235 -3.16 -22.24 -8.65
N LYS A 236 -1.84 -22.38 -8.37
CA LYS A 236 -1.35 -22.66 -7.02
C LYS A 236 -1.33 -21.36 -6.23
N LEU A 237 -2.10 -21.31 -5.18
CA LEU A 237 -2.32 -20.13 -4.36
C LEU A 237 -1.40 -20.11 -3.14
N PHE A 238 -0.80 -18.95 -2.87
CA PHE A 238 0.08 -18.70 -1.73
C PHE A 238 -0.36 -17.42 -1.05
N GLY A 239 -0.39 -17.41 0.27
CA GLY A 239 -0.77 -16.24 1.04
C GLY A 239 0.06 -16.09 2.31
N GLN A 240 0.23 -14.84 2.73
CA GLN A 240 0.74 -14.54 4.07
C GLN A 240 -0.18 -13.51 4.73
N GLU A 241 -0.55 -13.77 5.99
CA GLU A 241 -1.49 -12.93 6.74
C GLU A 241 -1.01 -12.76 8.18
N LEU A 242 -1.08 -11.54 8.68
CA LEU A 242 -0.62 -11.16 10.02
C LEU A 242 -1.62 -11.56 11.10
N GLU A 243 -2.89 -11.23 10.88
CA GLU A 243 -3.96 -11.39 11.86
C GLU A 243 -4.42 -12.85 11.98
N ASP A 244 -4.36 -13.41 13.18
CA ASP A 244 -4.62 -14.83 13.45
C ASP A 244 -6.01 -15.28 12.97
N GLU A 245 -7.07 -14.51 13.27
CA GLU A 245 -8.43 -14.85 12.87
C GLU A 245 -8.60 -14.79 11.35
N THR A 246 -8.07 -13.76 10.71
CA THR A 246 -8.14 -13.56 9.27
C THR A 246 -7.31 -14.63 8.52
N TYR A 247 -6.15 -14.99 9.05
CA TYR A 247 -5.35 -16.11 8.57
C TYR A 247 -6.13 -17.44 8.63
N ALA A 248 -6.79 -17.71 9.76
CA ALA A 248 -7.59 -18.93 9.93
C ALA A 248 -8.74 -19.01 8.92
N ILE A 249 -9.40 -17.87 8.63
CA ILE A 249 -10.44 -17.76 7.61
C ILE A 249 -9.87 -18.08 6.22
N CYS A 250 -8.75 -17.45 5.85
CA CYS A 250 -8.07 -17.68 4.57
C CYS A 250 -7.69 -19.14 4.40
N LYS A 251 -7.04 -19.73 5.40
CA LYS A 251 -6.62 -21.13 5.40
C LYS A 251 -7.79 -22.08 5.28
N ALA A 252 -8.89 -21.79 5.96
CA ALA A 252 -10.12 -22.56 5.88
C ALA A 252 -10.79 -22.48 4.50
N ASP A 253 -10.85 -21.29 3.89
CA ASP A 253 -11.38 -21.11 2.53
C ASP A 253 -10.56 -21.90 1.51
N MET A 254 -9.23 -21.84 1.60
CA MET A 254 -8.33 -22.65 0.75
C MET A 254 -8.58 -24.15 0.91
N LEU A 255 -8.73 -24.61 2.16
CA LEU A 255 -9.03 -26.00 2.46
C LEU A 255 -10.38 -26.46 1.87
N ILE A 256 -11.41 -25.64 2.02
CA ILE A 256 -12.77 -25.89 1.50
C ILE A 256 -12.77 -25.97 -0.03
N ARG A 257 -11.96 -25.16 -0.67
CA ARG A 257 -11.80 -25.13 -2.15
C ARG A 257 -10.92 -26.25 -2.70
N GLY A 258 -10.24 -27.01 -1.84
CA GLY A 258 -9.32 -28.08 -2.23
C GLY A 258 -7.93 -27.58 -2.59
N GLN A 259 -7.59 -26.35 -2.26
CA GLN A 259 -6.24 -25.80 -2.33
C GLN A 259 -5.39 -26.30 -1.15
N ASP A 260 -4.06 -26.27 -1.31
CA ASP A 260 -3.16 -26.69 -0.23
C ASP A 260 -3.08 -25.62 0.88
N PRO A 261 -3.64 -25.88 2.07
CA PRO A 261 -3.63 -24.93 3.17
C PRO A 261 -2.23 -24.65 3.73
N ALA A 262 -1.22 -25.47 3.41
CA ALA A 262 0.18 -25.25 3.81
C ALA A 262 0.80 -24.04 3.10
N ASN A 263 0.24 -23.61 1.97
CA ASN A 263 0.68 -22.43 1.24
C ASN A 263 0.19 -21.11 1.87
N ILE A 264 -0.65 -21.17 2.90
CA ILE A 264 -1.07 -19.99 3.67
C ILE A 264 -0.28 -19.95 4.96
N ALA A 265 0.48 -18.86 5.15
CA ALA A 265 1.38 -18.66 6.27
C ALA A 265 0.91 -17.52 7.18
N ASN A 266 1.08 -17.68 8.49
CA ASN A 266 0.79 -16.63 9.47
C ASN A 266 2.06 -15.86 9.83
N GLY A 267 1.97 -14.54 9.86
CA GLY A 267 3.00 -13.62 10.31
C GLY A 267 3.17 -12.36 9.46
N ASP A 268 3.93 -11.42 9.99
CA ASP A 268 4.21 -10.15 9.33
C ASP A 268 5.15 -10.35 8.12
N THR A 269 4.65 -9.98 6.95
CA THR A 269 5.38 -10.06 5.67
C THR A 269 6.61 -9.15 5.64
N LEU A 270 6.53 -7.98 6.27
CA LEU A 270 7.64 -7.03 6.30
C LEU A 270 8.75 -7.54 7.23
N GLU A 271 8.38 -8.13 8.37
CA GLU A 271 9.33 -8.70 9.31
C GLU A 271 10.00 -9.96 8.74
N LYS A 272 9.21 -10.89 8.21
CA LYS A 272 9.70 -12.18 7.73
C LYS A 272 8.88 -12.74 6.58
N ASP A 273 9.50 -12.86 5.41
CA ASP A 273 8.96 -13.63 4.30
C ASP A 273 8.85 -15.12 4.68
N LYS A 274 7.64 -15.65 4.68
CA LYS A 274 7.34 -17.05 4.99
C LYS A 274 7.42 -17.97 3.77
N HIS A 275 7.56 -17.39 2.58
CA HIS A 275 7.76 -18.13 1.32
C HIS A 275 9.10 -17.78 0.66
N PRO A 276 10.27 -17.84 1.36
CA PRO A 276 11.52 -17.23 0.92
C PRO A 276 12.04 -17.75 -0.42
N HIS A 277 11.72 -18.98 -0.77
CA HIS A 277 12.19 -19.65 -2.00
C HIS A 277 11.16 -19.67 -3.12
N GLN A 278 9.95 -19.10 -2.87
CA GLN A 278 8.88 -19.09 -3.86
C GLN A 278 8.95 -17.81 -4.70
N THR A 279 8.80 -17.95 -6.01
CA THR A 279 8.54 -16.85 -6.94
C THR A 279 7.20 -17.07 -7.64
N PHE A 280 6.59 -16.00 -8.13
CA PHE A 280 5.21 -16.05 -8.60
C PHE A 280 5.07 -15.56 -10.04
N ASP A 281 4.24 -16.25 -10.82
CA ASP A 281 3.79 -15.82 -12.14
C ASP A 281 2.87 -14.60 -12.01
N TYR A 282 2.01 -14.61 -10.98
CA TYR A 282 1.09 -13.52 -10.65
C TYR A 282 1.14 -13.20 -9.17
N GLN A 283 0.96 -11.94 -8.86
CA GLN A 283 0.76 -11.50 -7.49
C GLN A 283 -0.31 -10.41 -7.47
N ALA A 284 -1.17 -10.44 -6.45
CA ALA A 284 -2.15 -9.39 -6.25
C ALA A 284 -2.33 -9.14 -4.76
N ALA A 285 -2.43 -7.86 -4.37
CA ALA A 285 -2.53 -7.47 -2.97
C ALA A 285 -3.33 -6.18 -2.78
N ASN A 286 -3.96 -6.07 -1.62
CA ASN A 286 -4.45 -4.81 -1.08
C ASN A 286 -3.76 -4.57 0.27
N PRO A 287 -2.52 -4.06 0.28
CA PRO A 287 -1.78 -3.83 1.51
C PRO A 287 -2.42 -2.73 2.36
N PRO A 288 -2.19 -2.72 3.68
CA PRO A 288 -2.60 -1.61 4.53
C PRO A 288 -1.90 -0.32 4.12
N TYR A 289 -2.65 0.76 3.91
CA TYR A 289 -2.12 2.09 3.61
C TYR A 289 -2.39 3.08 4.73
N GLY A 290 -1.43 3.99 4.96
CA GLY A 290 -1.45 4.91 6.09
C GLY A 290 -1.19 4.20 7.44
N VAL A 291 -0.58 3.02 7.42
CA VAL A 291 -0.21 2.25 8.61
C VAL A 291 1.30 2.29 8.79
N GLU A 292 1.71 2.55 10.02
CA GLU A 292 3.13 2.58 10.39
C GLU A 292 3.77 1.20 10.28
N TRP A 293 4.97 1.14 9.69
CA TRP A 293 5.79 -0.09 9.67
C TRP A 293 6.85 -0.15 10.78
N LYS A 294 6.72 0.73 11.78
CA LYS A 294 7.61 0.79 12.93
C LYS A 294 7.80 -0.55 13.67
N PRO A 295 6.79 -1.41 13.83
CA PRO A 295 6.98 -2.74 14.43
C PRO A 295 7.99 -3.62 13.69
N ALA A 296 8.06 -3.52 12.36
CA ALA A 296 8.98 -4.28 11.51
C ALA A 296 10.29 -3.51 11.17
N GLU A 297 10.51 -2.31 11.74
CA GLU A 297 11.58 -1.38 11.34
C GLU A 297 12.96 -2.03 11.34
N ASP A 298 13.31 -2.76 12.39
CA ASP A 298 14.62 -3.40 12.51
C ASP A 298 14.87 -4.44 11.41
N ALA A 299 13.85 -5.24 11.09
CA ALA A 299 13.94 -6.25 10.03
C ALA A 299 14.06 -5.59 8.65
N VAL A 300 13.22 -4.58 8.38
CA VAL A 300 13.22 -3.84 7.11
C VAL A 300 14.56 -3.13 6.88
N ARG A 301 15.09 -2.44 7.90
CA ARG A 301 16.39 -1.75 7.80
C ARG A 301 17.55 -2.72 7.61
N LYS A 302 17.52 -3.88 8.29
CA LYS A 302 18.53 -4.94 8.10
C LYS A 302 18.50 -5.49 6.66
N GLU A 303 17.32 -5.65 6.07
CA GLU A 303 17.22 -6.07 4.67
C GLU A 303 17.64 -4.97 3.69
N HIS A 304 17.26 -3.72 3.94
CA HIS A 304 17.71 -2.58 3.13
C HIS A 304 19.25 -2.48 3.12
N ALA A 305 19.90 -2.68 4.26
CA ALA A 305 21.36 -2.64 4.39
C ALA A 305 22.07 -3.75 3.60
N LYS A 306 21.38 -4.81 3.16
CA LYS A 306 21.96 -5.84 2.27
C LYS A 306 22.13 -5.37 0.82
N GLY A 307 21.72 -4.17 0.49
CA GLY A 307 21.73 -3.66 -0.89
C GLY A 307 20.93 -4.57 -1.83
N ALA A 308 21.42 -4.83 -3.02
CA ALA A 308 20.72 -5.59 -4.06
C ALA A 308 20.26 -7.02 -3.64
N ALA A 309 20.76 -7.55 -2.54
CA ALA A 309 20.34 -8.84 -2.00
C ALA A 309 19.13 -8.75 -1.05
N GLY A 310 18.71 -7.54 -0.67
CA GLY A 310 17.57 -7.30 0.22
C GLY A 310 16.33 -6.86 -0.53
N ARG A 311 15.15 -7.23 -0.04
CA ARG A 311 13.85 -6.86 -0.62
C ARG A 311 13.65 -5.34 -0.74
N PHE A 312 14.20 -4.58 0.18
CA PHE A 312 13.96 -3.15 0.34
C PHE A 312 15.13 -2.28 -0.12
N ALA A 313 16.02 -2.83 -0.96
CA ALA A 313 17.20 -2.13 -1.49
C ALA A 313 16.87 -0.79 -2.18
N PRO A 314 15.80 -0.64 -2.97
CA PRO A 314 15.51 0.59 -3.71
C PRO A 314 15.30 1.82 -2.83
N GLY A 315 14.73 1.66 -1.62
CA GLY A 315 14.49 2.78 -0.72
C GLY A 315 13.59 2.41 0.45
N LEU A 316 13.53 3.28 1.44
CA LEU A 316 12.64 3.13 2.60
C LEU A 316 11.67 4.31 2.64
N PRO A 317 10.34 4.06 2.60
CA PRO A 317 9.35 5.11 2.73
C PRO A 317 9.31 5.66 4.16
N ALA A 318 8.64 6.78 4.37
CA ALA A 318 8.41 7.32 5.69
C ALA A 318 7.75 6.28 6.62
N ILE A 319 8.17 6.22 7.89
CA ILE A 319 7.70 5.23 8.89
C ILE A 319 6.17 5.19 8.98
N ARG A 320 5.50 6.32 8.78
CA ARG A 320 4.04 6.47 8.89
C ARG A 320 3.22 5.73 7.83
N ASP A 321 3.86 5.24 6.75
CA ASP A 321 3.15 4.57 5.64
C ASP A 321 4.01 3.52 4.96
N GLY A 322 3.75 2.25 5.26
CA GLY A 322 4.50 1.08 4.77
C GLY A 322 4.04 0.50 3.44
N GLN A 323 3.00 1.06 2.80
CA GLN A 323 2.39 0.40 1.63
C GLN A 323 3.36 0.11 0.47
N MET A 324 4.35 0.98 0.22
CA MET A 324 5.35 0.74 -0.84
C MET A 324 6.34 -0.39 -0.51
N LEU A 325 6.54 -0.73 0.77
CA LEU A 325 7.36 -1.89 1.15
C LEU A 325 6.72 -3.21 0.67
N PHE A 326 5.39 -3.32 0.69
CA PHE A 326 4.70 -4.48 0.12
C PHE A 326 4.91 -4.58 -1.39
N SER A 327 4.90 -3.45 -2.11
CA SER A 327 5.25 -3.44 -3.54
C SER A 327 6.68 -3.91 -3.79
N LEU A 328 7.65 -3.48 -2.99
CA LEU A 328 9.03 -3.94 -3.07
C LEU A 328 9.16 -5.43 -2.73
N HIS A 329 8.43 -5.93 -1.72
CA HIS A 329 8.36 -7.35 -1.43
C HIS A 329 7.84 -8.12 -2.65
N MET A 330 6.71 -7.72 -3.23
CA MET A 330 6.13 -8.37 -4.41
C MET A 330 7.09 -8.34 -5.61
N LEU A 331 7.76 -7.22 -5.84
CA LEU A 331 8.79 -7.09 -6.89
C LEU A 331 9.92 -8.10 -6.70
N SER A 332 10.38 -8.33 -5.47
CA SER A 332 11.42 -9.30 -5.14
C SER A 332 10.98 -10.76 -5.36
N LYS A 333 9.66 -10.99 -5.43
CA LYS A 333 9.04 -12.32 -5.59
C LYS A 333 8.52 -12.59 -7.00
N MET A 334 8.71 -11.65 -7.95
CA MET A 334 8.33 -11.92 -9.34
C MET A 334 9.15 -13.07 -9.92
N GLN A 335 8.47 -13.93 -10.68
CA GLN A 335 9.14 -14.94 -11.49
C GLN A 335 10.19 -14.28 -12.40
N PRO A 336 11.44 -14.74 -12.40
CA PRO A 336 12.48 -14.14 -13.23
C PRO A 336 12.23 -14.40 -14.73
N VAL A 337 12.68 -13.46 -15.55
CA VAL A 337 12.73 -13.65 -17.01
C VAL A 337 14.03 -14.32 -17.37
N VAL A 338 13.97 -15.54 -17.93
CA VAL A 338 15.12 -16.32 -18.36
C VAL A 338 15.05 -16.56 -19.85
N LYS A 339 16.00 -16.03 -20.62
CA LYS A 339 16.05 -16.14 -22.08
C LYS A 339 14.73 -15.70 -22.76
N GLY A 340 14.12 -14.62 -22.26
CA GLY A 340 12.87 -14.06 -22.79
C GLY A 340 11.60 -14.85 -22.41
N LYS A 341 11.70 -15.85 -21.53
CA LYS A 341 10.56 -16.65 -21.04
C LYS A 341 10.38 -16.47 -19.54
N GLY A 342 9.18 -16.75 -19.05
CA GLY A 342 8.81 -16.55 -17.66
C GLY A 342 8.44 -15.10 -17.40
N GLY A 343 8.86 -14.58 -16.25
CA GLY A 343 8.48 -13.27 -15.76
C GLY A 343 7.17 -13.30 -14.96
N GLY A 344 6.96 -12.27 -14.14
CA GLY A 344 5.80 -12.12 -13.29
C GLY A 344 5.02 -10.83 -13.57
N ARG A 345 3.78 -10.80 -13.07
CA ARG A 345 2.90 -9.62 -13.10
C ARG A 345 2.32 -9.39 -11.71
N ILE A 346 2.17 -8.13 -11.35
CA ILE A 346 1.66 -7.69 -10.05
C ILE A 346 0.48 -6.76 -10.28
N GLY A 347 -0.60 -6.95 -9.50
CA GLY A 347 -1.67 -5.99 -9.32
C GLY A 347 -1.73 -5.58 -7.85
N VAL A 348 -1.56 -4.30 -7.55
CA VAL A 348 -1.58 -3.83 -6.16
C VAL A 348 -2.43 -2.58 -6.00
N VAL A 349 -3.22 -2.57 -4.91
CA VAL A 349 -4.03 -1.40 -4.54
C VAL A 349 -3.17 -0.44 -3.74
N HIS A 350 -3.22 0.84 -4.10
CA HIS A 350 -2.60 1.93 -3.36
C HIS A 350 -3.58 3.09 -3.15
N ASN A 351 -3.38 3.88 -2.11
CA ASN A 351 -3.95 5.22 -2.05
C ASN A 351 -3.13 6.19 -2.93
N GLY A 352 -3.44 7.49 -2.88
CA GLY A 352 -2.74 8.49 -3.71
C GLY A 352 -1.29 8.77 -3.29
N SER A 353 -0.90 8.48 -2.05
CA SER A 353 0.43 8.84 -1.53
C SER A 353 1.60 8.32 -2.37
N PRO A 354 1.65 7.05 -2.79
CA PRO A 354 2.73 6.52 -3.62
C PRO A 354 2.95 7.23 -4.95
N LEU A 355 1.98 7.99 -5.43
CA LEU A 355 2.10 8.72 -6.69
C LEU A 355 3.04 9.93 -6.59
N PHE A 356 3.06 10.63 -5.44
CA PHE A 356 3.74 11.92 -5.33
C PHE A 356 4.48 12.15 -4.00
N THR A 357 4.28 11.33 -2.98
CA THR A 357 4.99 11.50 -1.69
C THR A 357 6.48 11.24 -1.84
N GLY A 358 7.27 11.94 -1.04
CA GLY A 358 8.74 11.86 -1.05
C GLY A 358 9.38 12.87 -2.00
N ASP A 359 10.29 13.66 -1.47
CA ASP A 359 11.09 14.63 -2.25
C ASP A 359 12.16 13.89 -3.09
N ALA A 360 12.76 14.58 -4.04
CA ALA A 360 13.89 14.06 -4.82
C ALA A 360 14.99 13.51 -3.89
N GLY A 361 15.43 12.28 -4.15
CA GLY A 361 16.34 11.53 -3.27
C GLY A 361 15.68 10.95 -2.01
N GLY A 362 14.40 11.23 -1.74
CA GLY A 362 13.64 10.63 -0.64
C GLY A 362 13.20 9.20 -0.93
N GLY A 363 12.89 8.43 0.11
CA GLY A 363 12.65 6.98 0.00
C GLY A 363 11.55 6.61 -0.97
N GLU A 364 10.39 7.26 -0.93
CA GLU A 364 9.27 6.97 -1.83
C GLU A 364 9.60 7.38 -3.27
N SER A 365 10.26 8.52 -3.46
CA SER A 365 10.73 8.97 -4.78
C SER A 365 11.75 8.00 -5.36
N GLU A 366 12.67 7.49 -4.56
CA GLU A 366 13.69 6.52 -4.98
C GLU A 366 13.07 5.14 -5.31
N ILE A 367 12.02 4.71 -4.59
CA ILE A 367 11.30 3.48 -4.92
C ILE A 367 10.60 3.63 -6.28
N ARG A 368 9.89 4.76 -6.52
CA ARG A 368 9.28 5.03 -7.84
C ARG A 368 10.32 5.11 -8.93
N ARG A 369 11.44 5.83 -8.68
CA ARG A 369 12.57 5.93 -9.59
C ARG A 369 13.05 4.54 -10.00
N TRP A 370 13.28 3.66 -9.04
CA TRP A 370 13.75 2.31 -9.29
C TRP A 370 12.76 1.50 -10.14
N ILE A 371 11.46 1.58 -9.84
CA ILE A 371 10.41 0.89 -10.60
C ILE A 371 10.36 1.39 -12.06
N LEU A 372 10.47 2.71 -12.27
CA LEU A 372 10.45 3.34 -13.59
C LEU A 372 11.74 3.08 -14.38
N GLU A 373 12.92 3.19 -13.75
CA GLU A 373 14.22 2.92 -14.39
C GLU A 373 14.34 1.48 -14.89
N HIS A 374 13.76 0.51 -14.11
CA HIS A 374 13.72 -0.90 -14.52
C HIS A 374 12.58 -1.22 -15.50
N ASP A 375 11.82 -0.23 -15.89
CA ASP A 375 10.67 -0.37 -16.80
C ASP A 375 9.61 -1.38 -16.30
N TYR A 376 9.39 -1.45 -14.99
CA TYR A 376 8.44 -2.39 -14.39
C TYR A 376 7.01 -1.85 -14.35
N LEU A 377 6.80 -0.54 -14.23
CA LEU A 377 5.47 0.04 -14.19
C LEU A 377 4.81 -0.04 -15.57
N ASP A 378 3.72 -0.82 -15.68
CA ASP A 378 2.97 -1.00 -16.93
C ASP A 378 1.75 -0.08 -16.99
N CYS A 379 0.94 -0.06 -15.93
CA CYS A 379 -0.29 0.73 -15.92
C CYS A 379 -0.68 1.19 -14.49
N ILE A 380 -1.33 2.34 -14.40
CA ILE A 380 -2.04 2.77 -13.20
C ILE A 380 -3.48 3.10 -13.57
N VAL A 381 -4.44 2.52 -12.84
CA VAL A 381 -5.87 2.78 -12.98
C VAL A 381 -6.37 3.56 -11.76
N ALA A 382 -6.82 4.80 -11.95
CA ALA A 382 -7.52 5.55 -10.91
C ALA A 382 -8.96 5.05 -10.80
N MET A 383 -9.34 4.59 -9.61
CA MET A 383 -10.68 4.11 -9.32
C MET A 383 -11.60 5.24 -8.81
N PRO A 384 -12.92 5.09 -8.88
CA PRO A 384 -13.86 5.99 -8.22
C PRO A 384 -13.60 6.05 -6.70
N THR A 385 -13.97 7.14 -6.06
CA THR A 385 -14.11 7.19 -4.60
C THR A 385 -15.24 6.28 -4.12
N ASP A 386 -15.32 6.03 -2.83
CA ASP A 386 -16.41 5.24 -2.22
C ASP A 386 -16.53 3.79 -2.73
N MET A 387 -15.42 3.21 -3.21
CA MET A 387 -15.36 1.83 -3.69
C MET A 387 -15.09 0.82 -2.57
N PHE A 388 -14.55 1.23 -1.42
CA PHE A 388 -14.16 0.36 -0.31
C PHE A 388 -15.09 0.51 0.90
N TYR A 389 -15.19 -0.56 1.73
CA TYR A 389 -16.10 -0.61 2.87
C TYR A 389 -15.69 0.31 4.03
N ASN A 390 -14.40 0.59 4.18
CA ASN A 390 -13.83 1.33 5.32
C ASN A 390 -13.27 2.71 4.97
N THR A 391 -13.21 3.08 3.69
CA THR A 391 -12.63 4.36 3.26
C THR A 391 -13.37 4.96 2.06
N ASN A 392 -13.36 6.29 1.98
CA ASN A 392 -13.91 7.07 0.86
C ASN A 392 -12.82 7.70 -0.01
N ILE A 393 -11.52 7.43 0.31
CA ILE A 393 -10.41 8.05 -0.41
C ILE A 393 -10.29 7.52 -1.84
N ALA A 394 -9.67 8.31 -2.70
CA ALA A 394 -9.27 7.85 -4.03
C ALA A 394 -8.20 6.75 -3.90
N THR A 395 -8.38 5.69 -4.66
CA THR A 395 -7.48 4.54 -4.71
C THR A 395 -7.09 4.22 -6.13
N TYR A 396 -5.94 3.59 -6.29
CA TYR A 396 -5.31 3.33 -7.57
C TYR A 396 -4.88 1.87 -7.64
N LEU A 397 -5.11 1.22 -8.77
CA LEU A 397 -4.55 -0.09 -9.07
C LEU A 397 -3.27 0.11 -9.87
N TRP A 398 -2.14 -0.36 -9.31
CA TRP A 398 -0.87 -0.37 -10.01
C TRP A 398 -0.64 -1.75 -10.61
N PHE A 399 -0.33 -1.78 -11.90
CA PHE A 399 0.05 -2.99 -12.61
C PHE A 399 1.53 -2.90 -12.96
N ILE A 400 2.28 -3.88 -12.48
CA ILE A 400 3.74 -3.94 -12.58
C ILE A 400 4.13 -5.26 -13.25
N SER A 401 5.10 -5.24 -14.17
CA SER A 401 5.54 -6.43 -14.89
C SER A 401 7.01 -6.33 -15.27
N ASN A 402 7.75 -7.42 -15.11
CA ASN A 402 9.11 -7.53 -15.64
C ASN A 402 9.15 -8.19 -17.06
N ARG A 403 7.98 -8.40 -17.68
CA ARG A 403 7.81 -9.01 -19.00
C ARG A 403 6.91 -8.19 -19.92
N LYS A 404 7.07 -6.88 -19.93
CA LYS A 404 6.32 -6.00 -20.84
C LYS A 404 6.59 -6.39 -22.30
N PRO A 405 5.55 -6.48 -23.13
CA PRO A 405 5.74 -6.73 -24.57
C PRO A 405 6.45 -5.54 -25.23
N PRO A 406 7.08 -5.73 -26.40
CA PRO A 406 7.94 -4.71 -27.03
C PRO A 406 7.29 -3.35 -27.19
N GLU A 407 5.99 -3.30 -27.54
CA GLU A 407 5.22 -2.07 -27.78
C GLU A 407 4.94 -1.26 -26.51
N ARG A 408 5.07 -1.89 -25.33
CA ARG A 408 4.88 -1.23 -24.02
C ARG A 408 6.19 -0.85 -23.34
N LYS A 409 7.33 -1.32 -23.87
CA LYS A 409 8.64 -1.01 -23.26
C LYS A 409 8.92 0.47 -23.25
N GLY A 410 9.45 0.97 -22.12
CA GLY A 410 9.73 2.38 -21.90
C GLY A 410 8.49 3.27 -21.73
N LYS A 411 7.28 2.68 -21.65
CA LYS A 411 6.02 3.43 -21.59
C LYS A 411 5.19 3.02 -20.40
N VAL A 412 4.34 3.93 -19.93
CA VAL A 412 3.37 3.74 -18.85
C VAL A 412 2.00 4.19 -19.32
N LEU A 413 1.00 3.36 -19.07
CA LEU A 413 -0.40 3.68 -19.34
C LEU A 413 -1.06 4.22 -18.06
N LEU A 414 -1.66 5.41 -18.13
CA LEU A 414 -2.52 5.92 -17.08
C LEU A 414 -3.98 5.82 -17.55
N ILE A 415 -4.85 5.26 -16.70
CA ILE A 415 -6.30 5.11 -16.96
C ILE A 415 -7.07 5.84 -15.85
N ASP A 416 -7.78 6.90 -16.21
CA ASP A 416 -8.75 7.54 -15.32
C ASP A 416 -10.11 6.85 -15.48
N ALA A 417 -10.40 5.93 -14.57
CA ALA A 417 -11.67 5.24 -14.45
C ALA A 417 -12.54 5.80 -13.30
N SER A 418 -12.21 6.97 -12.77
CA SER A 418 -12.94 7.60 -11.66
C SER A 418 -14.44 7.86 -11.99
N GLY A 419 -14.77 8.00 -13.27
CA GLY A 419 -16.14 8.10 -13.76
C GLY A 419 -16.82 6.77 -14.11
N MET A 420 -16.16 5.62 -13.90
CA MET A 420 -16.62 4.30 -14.34
C MET A 420 -17.26 3.49 -13.22
N SER A 421 -18.39 3.91 -12.68
CA SER A 421 -19.07 3.16 -11.61
C SER A 421 -20.57 3.37 -11.64
N HIS A 422 -21.28 2.53 -10.90
CA HIS A 422 -22.69 2.66 -10.58
C HIS A 422 -22.87 2.93 -9.08
N LEU A 423 -23.94 3.65 -8.74
CA LEU A 423 -24.35 3.76 -7.34
C LEU A 423 -25.01 2.46 -6.90
N MET A 424 -24.61 1.96 -5.76
CA MET A 424 -25.23 0.78 -5.14
C MET A 424 -26.65 1.09 -4.67
N LYS A 425 -27.55 0.12 -4.75
CA LYS A 425 -28.92 0.22 -4.21
C LYS A 425 -28.93 0.34 -2.68
N LYS A 426 -27.98 -0.30 -2.00
CA LYS A 426 -27.79 -0.25 -0.54
C LYS A 426 -26.31 -0.04 -0.26
N ASN A 427 -26.00 0.92 0.57
CA ASN A 427 -24.63 1.17 1.00
C ASN A 427 -24.14 0.06 1.93
N LEU A 428 -22.87 -0.29 1.80
CA LEU A 428 -22.18 -1.27 2.64
C LEU A 428 -21.00 -0.57 3.35
N GLY A 429 -21.15 -0.23 4.61
CA GLY A 429 -20.20 0.62 5.30
C GLY A 429 -20.04 1.97 4.58
N LYS A 430 -18.82 2.30 4.17
CA LYS A 430 -18.54 3.49 3.35
C LYS A 430 -18.64 3.25 1.85
N LYS A 431 -18.73 1.99 1.41
CA LYS A 431 -18.88 1.65 -0.01
C LYS A 431 -20.27 2.08 -0.51
N ARG A 432 -20.28 2.92 -1.54
CA ARG A 432 -21.48 3.48 -2.19
C ARG A 432 -21.53 3.21 -3.68
N ARG A 433 -20.39 2.80 -4.25
CA ARG A 433 -20.21 2.60 -5.68
C ARG A 433 -19.66 1.20 -5.96
N GLU A 434 -19.98 0.70 -7.14
CA GLU A 434 -19.53 -0.61 -7.61
C GLU A 434 -19.22 -0.59 -9.11
N PHE A 435 -18.30 -1.45 -9.53
CA PHE A 435 -18.09 -1.77 -10.94
C PHE A 435 -19.10 -2.81 -11.40
N SER A 436 -19.75 -2.55 -12.53
CA SER A 436 -20.45 -3.61 -13.29
C SER A 436 -19.48 -4.34 -14.21
N GLU A 437 -19.90 -5.49 -14.71
CA GLU A 437 -19.15 -6.24 -15.73
C GLU A 437 -18.79 -5.39 -16.96
N ASP A 438 -19.71 -4.49 -17.41
CA ASP A 438 -19.43 -3.55 -18.50
C ASP A 438 -18.33 -2.54 -18.14
N CYS A 439 -18.31 -2.05 -16.90
CA CYS A 439 -17.24 -1.17 -16.43
C CYS A 439 -15.88 -1.89 -16.46
N ILE A 440 -15.82 -3.10 -15.91
CA ILE A 440 -14.62 -3.94 -15.89
C ILE A 440 -14.13 -4.22 -17.30
N ALA A 441 -15.02 -4.69 -18.18
CA ALA A 441 -14.69 -5.00 -19.58
C ALA A 441 -14.14 -3.79 -20.34
N ARG A 442 -14.69 -2.59 -20.10
CA ARG A 442 -14.21 -1.35 -20.76
C ARG A 442 -12.85 -0.92 -20.27
N ILE A 443 -12.59 -1.03 -18.95
CA ILE A 443 -11.29 -0.71 -18.38
C ILE A 443 -10.25 -1.71 -18.89
N ALA A 444 -10.56 -3.01 -18.89
CA ALA A 444 -9.68 -4.05 -19.43
C ALA A 444 -9.39 -3.82 -20.93
N LYS A 445 -10.41 -3.46 -21.73
CA LYS A 445 -10.22 -3.11 -23.13
C LYS A 445 -9.32 -1.89 -23.35
N ALA A 446 -9.41 -0.88 -22.48
CA ALA A 446 -8.53 0.28 -22.54
C ALA A 446 -7.09 -0.10 -22.19
N TYR A 447 -6.90 -1.00 -21.20
CA TYR A 447 -5.61 -1.56 -20.83
C TYR A 447 -5.01 -2.39 -21.98
N ALA A 448 -5.78 -3.34 -22.56
CA ALA A 448 -5.33 -4.17 -23.68
C ALA A 448 -4.96 -3.34 -24.91
N GLY A 449 -5.75 -2.32 -25.20
CA GLY A 449 -5.53 -1.45 -26.36
C GLY A 449 -4.31 -0.57 -26.29
N PHE A 450 -3.77 -0.32 -25.12
CA PHE A 450 -2.58 0.47 -24.80
C PHE A 450 -2.43 1.75 -25.63
N LYS A 451 -3.48 2.56 -25.66
CA LYS A 451 -3.55 3.80 -26.43
C LYS A 451 -4.41 4.86 -25.74
N ALA A 452 -4.32 6.09 -26.22
CA ALA A 452 -5.18 7.16 -25.72
C ALA A 452 -6.66 6.83 -25.93
N VAL A 453 -7.45 7.03 -24.87
CA VAL A 453 -8.91 6.85 -24.88
C VAL A 453 -9.55 8.10 -24.26
N ASN A 454 -10.64 8.55 -24.88
CA ASN A 454 -11.53 9.56 -24.30
C ASN A 454 -12.96 9.11 -24.61
N TRP A 455 -13.53 8.35 -23.69
CA TRP A 455 -14.87 7.79 -23.86
C TRP A 455 -15.85 8.37 -22.87
N ARG A 456 -17.06 8.63 -23.33
CA ARG A 456 -18.19 9.06 -22.53
C ARG A 456 -19.46 8.36 -22.98
N ASP A 457 -20.22 7.86 -22.01
CA ASP A 457 -21.54 7.30 -22.25
C ASP A 457 -22.56 8.41 -22.26
N ALA A 458 -23.30 8.56 -23.36
CA ALA A 458 -24.29 9.62 -23.51
C ALA A 458 -25.49 9.48 -22.56
N ASN A 459 -25.86 8.23 -22.20
CA ASN A 459 -27.04 7.95 -21.38
C ASN A 459 -26.72 8.01 -19.88
N SER A 460 -25.63 7.38 -19.45
CA SER A 460 -25.26 7.29 -18.03
C SER A 460 -24.30 8.39 -17.58
N GLY A 461 -23.69 9.12 -18.52
CA GLY A 461 -22.67 10.14 -18.23
C GLY A 461 -21.33 9.58 -17.76
N ARG A 462 -21.15 8.25 -17.70
CA ARG A 462 -19.88 7.61 -17.32
C ARG A 462 -18.76 8.01 -18.27
N THR A 463 -17.55 8.14 -17.72
CA THR A 463 -16.38 8.57 -18.48
C THR A 463 -15.20 7.65 -18.23
N LEU A 464 -14.39 7.40 -19.27
CA LEU A 464 -13.13 6.68 -19.21
C LEU A 464 -12.10 7.43 -20.03
N LYS A 465 -10.97 7.77 -19.44
CA LYS A 465 -9.86 8.38 -20.16
C LYS A 465 -8.61 7.53 -20.00
N ALA A 466 -7.78 7.48 -21.01
CA ALA A 466 -6.48 6.84 -20.94
C ALA A 466 -5.45 7.64 -21.72
N LYS A 467 -4.20 7.66 -21.23
CA LYS A 467 -3.05 8.29 -21.89
C LYS A 467 -1.82 7.41 -21.71
N VAL A 468 -0.99 7.36 -22.72
CA VAL A 468 0.30 6.67 -22.71
C VAL A 468 1.39 7.71 -22.62
N PHE A 469 2.34 7.49 -21.71
CA PHE A 469 3.48 8.37 -21.50
C PHE A 469 4.77 7.57 -21.65
N ASP A 470 5.83 8.22 -22.09
CA ASP A 470 7.17 7.69 -21.92
C ASP A 470 7.50 7.73 -20.42
N ARG A 471 8.20 6.72 -19.90
CA ARG A 471 8.50 6.62 -18.46
C ARG A 471 9.29 7.84 -17.94
N GLU A 472 10.12 8.44 -18.81
CA GLU A 472 10.91 9.62 -18.52
C GLU A 472 10.05 10.86 -18.20
N HIS A 473 8.79 10.88 -18.64
CA HIS A 473 7.83 11.94 -18.33
C HIS A 473 7.62 12.15 -16.83
N PHE A 474 7.80 11.11 -16.03
CA PHE A 474 7.57 11.13 -14.57
C PHE A 474 8.80 11.49 -13.75
N PHE A 475 9.92 11.83 -14.42
CA PHE A 475 11.15 12.26 -13.77
C PHE A 475 11.29 13.77 -13.83
N TYR A 476 11.95 14.33 -12.84
CA TYR A 476 12.37 15.72 -12.80
C TYR A 476 13.73 15.85 -12.12
N ARG A 477 14.39 16.99 -12.29
CA ARG A 477 15.56 17.37 -11.50
C ARG A 477 15.19 18.49 -10.55
N LYS A 478 15.40 18.26 -9.26
CA LYS A 478 15.31 19.29 -8.23
C LYS A 478 16.63 20.03 -8.18
N VAL A 479 16.62 21.23 -8.73
CA VAL A 479 17.80 22.10 -8.84
C VAL A 479 17.76 23.13 -7.72
N THR A 480 18.82 23.18 -6.91
CA THR A 480 18.91 24.15 -5.82
C THR A 480 19.34 25.50 -6.36
N ILE A 481 18.55 26.53 -6.09
CA ILE A 481 18.80 27.91 -6.44
C ILE A 481 19.27 28.66 -5.21
N GLU A 482 20.43 29.28 -5.32
CA GLU A 482 21.01 30.09 -4.27
C GLU A 482 20.79 31.57 -4.56
N ARG A 483 20.65 32.36 -3.52
CA ARG A 483 20.54 33.81 -3.57
C ARG A 483 21.55 34.42 -2.62
N PRO A 484 22.09 35.64 -2.95
CA PRO A 484 23.18 36.25 -2.20
C PRO A 484 22.71 36.62 -0.77
N LEU A 485 23.53 36.28 0.20
CA LEU A 485 23.42 36.82 1.56
C LEU A 485 23.76 38.31 1.50
N ARG A 486 22.87 39.16 2.00
CA ARG A 486 23.06 40.60 2.08
C ARG A 486 23.00 41.04 3.54
N CYS A 487 24.09 41.65 4.01
CA CYS A 487 24.22 42.07 5.38
C CYS A 487 24.78 43.48 5.51
N ARG A 488 24.26 44.22 6.46
CA ARG A 488 24.90 45.37 7.06
C ARG A 488 25.71 44.94 8.27
N PHE A 489 26.81 45.63 8.53
CA PHE A 489 27.70 45.33 9.63
C PHE A 489 27.76 46.53 10.58
N GLN A 490 27.62 46.27 11.88
CA GLN A 490 27.69 47.29 12.93
C GLN A 490 28.26 46.70 14.21
N ALA A 491 29.22 47.39 14.83
CA ALA A 491 29.85 46.92 16.10
C ALA A 491 29.09 47.47 17.30
N THR A 492 27.82 47.08 17.49
CA THR A 492 27.08 47.50 18.71
C THR A 492 27.67 46.82 19.94
N ALA A 493 27.46 47.44 21.12
CA ALA A 493 27.97 46.89 22.37
C ALA A 493 27.50 45.47 22.64
N GLU A 494 26.22 45.20 22.34
CA GLU A 494 25.62 43.85 22.49
C GLU A 494 26.25 42.84 21.54
N ALA A 495 26.42 43.20 20.26
CA ALA A 495 27.00 42.33 19.23
C ALA A 495 28.48 41.99 19.55
N VAL A 496 29.24 42.97 20.00
CA VAL A 496 30.64 42.79 20.45
C VAL A 496 30.70 41.91 21.68
N ALA A 497 29.83 42.13 22.67
CA ALA A 497 29.77 41.28 23.88
C ALA A 497 29.43 39.82 23.51
N ALA A 498 28.47 39.59 22.62
CA ALA A 498 28.09 38.26 22.15
C ALA A 498 29.24 37.57 21.40
N LEU A 499 29.98 38.30 20.55
CA LEU A 499 31.16 37.78 19.87
C LEU A 499 32.23 37.29 20.86
N LEU A 500 32.55 38.12 21.87
CA LEU A 500 33.58 37.80 22.85
C LEU A 500 33.19 36.66 23.82
N ALA A 501 31.89 36.40 23.97
CA ALA A 501 31.35 35.30 24.77
C ALA A 501 31.29 33.96 24.02
N ASP A 502 31.48 33.91 22.69
CA ASP A 502 31.38 32.67 21.89
C ASP A 502 32.54 31.73 22.25
N LYS A 503 32.22 30.44 22.43
CA LYS A 503 33.20 29.36 22.64
C LYS A 503 34.23 29.25 21.52
N ALA A 504 33.86 29.60 20.26
CA ALA A 504 34.79 29.59 19.14
C ALA A 504 35.80 30.74 19.24
N TYR A 505 35.41 31.90 19.83
CA TYR A 505 36.33 32.99 20.11
C TYR A 505 37.40 32.57 21.12
N THR A 506 37.02 31.87 22.22
CA THR A 506 37.96 31.41 23.23
C THR A 506 38.94 30.34 22.72
N LYS A 507 38.60 29.64 21.63
CA LYS A 507 39.44 28.63 20.98
C LYS A 507 40.39 29.22 19.91
N LEU A 508 40.31 30.52 19.61
CA LEU A 508 41.26 31.18 18.72
C LEU A 508 42.66 31.19 19.34
N PRO A 509 43.74 31.13 18.51
CA PRO A 509 45.08 31.41 19.00
C PRO A 509 45.14 32.78 19.70
N ASP A 510 45.89 32.89 20.78
CA ASP A 510 45.92 34.10 21.62
C ASP A 510 46.16 35.37 20.82
N GLU A 511 47.14 35.35 19.87
CA GLU A 511 47.43 36.47 18.99
C GLU A 511 46.23 36.90 18.13
N GLN A 512 45.47 35.96 17.60
CA GLN A 512 44.27 36.23 16.75
C GLN A 512 43.09 36.69 17.62
N ARG A 513 42.94 36.12 18.82
CA ARG A 513 41.90 36.48 19.77
C ARG A 513 42.08 37.95 20.24
N ASP A 514 43.29 38.31 20.66
CA ASP A 514 43.61 39.66 21.12
C ASP A 514 43.53 40.67 19.98
N ALA A 515 43.93 40.25 18.75
CA ALA A 515 43.79 41.05 17.54
C ALA A 515 42.32 41.38 17.26
N LEU A 516 41.45 40.37 17.28
CA LEU A 516 40.03 40.55 17.00
C LEU A 516 39.36 41.42 18.08
N LYS A 517 39.62 41.14 19.38
CA LYS A 517 39.13 41.96 20.49
C LYS A 517 39.51 43.43 20.35
N THR A 518 40.76 43.70 20.07
CA THR A 518 41.26 45.07 19.92
C THR A 518 40.70 45.75 18.68
N ALA A 519 40.55 45.01 17.57
CA ALA A 519 39.99 45.55 16.35
C ALA A 519 38.53 45.96 16.51
N VAL A 520 37.66 45.08 17.08
CA VAL A 520 36.25 45.40 17.29
C VAL A 520 36.03 46.54 18.29
N ALA A 521 36.87 46.64 19.33
CA ALA A 521 36.81 47.74 20.31
C ALA A 521 37.15 49.11 19.74
N LYS A 522 37.84 49.14 18.57
CA LYS A 522 38.22 50.39 17.86
C LYS A 522 37.25 50.77 16.76
N LEU A 523 36.25 49.96 16.47
CA LEU A 523 35.21 50.33 15.51
C LEU A 523 34.26 51.35 16.13
N ASP A 524 33.80 52.29 15.32
CA ASP A 524 32.72 53.19 15.72
C ASP A 524 31.42 52.42 15.78
N ALA A 525 30.83 52.35 16.96
CA ALA A 525 29.58 51.62 17.24
C ALA A 525 28.37 52.20 16.46
N ALA A 526 28.44 53.48 16.04
CA ALA A 526 27.40 54.12 15.23
C ALA A 526 27.59 53.88 13.71
N ALA A 527 28.79 53.47 13.27
CA ALA A 527 29.09 53.27 11.87
C ALA A 527 28.41 52.00 11.33
N ILE A 528 27.68 52.13 10.25
CA ILE A 528 27.01 51.03 9.52
C ILE A 528 27.76 50.85 8.19
N TYR A 529 28.14 49.61 7.90
CA TYR A 529 28.77 49.20 6.66
C TYR A 529 27.84 48.26 5.89
N THR A 530 27.46 48.66 4.68
CA THR A 530 26.57 47.87 3.81
C THR A 530 27.31 46.99 2.81
N ASP A 531 28.63 46.95 2.88
CA ASP A 531 29.52 46.21 2.03
C ASP A 531 30.52 45.42 2.88
N ALA A 532 30.61 44.09 2.67
CA ALA A 532 31.42 43.18 3.46
C ALA A 532 32.94 43.41 3.28
N ASP A 533 33.39 43.80 2.06
CA ASP A 533 34.79 44.03 1.75
C ASP A 533 35.26 45.32 2.41
N THR A 534 34.44 46.36 2.36
CA THR A 534 34.67 47.63 3.08
C THR A 534 34.74 47.39 4.58
N PHE A 535 33.81 46.64 5.16
CA PHE A 535 33.81 46.28 6.58
C PHE A 535 35.09 45.50 6.97
N ARG A 536 35.44 44.48 6.15
CA ARG A 536 36.65 43.67 6.35
C ARG A 536 37.90 44.52 6.32
N ALA A 537 38.02 45.46 5.34
CA ALA A 537 39.17 46.38 5.26
C ALA A 537 39.28 47.29 6.48
N VAL A 538 38.15 47.81 6.96
CA VAL A 538 38.12 48.65 8.18
C VAL A 538 38.53 47.85 9.40
N LEU A 539 38.03 46.61 9.57
CA LEU A 539 38.38 45.73 10.67
C LEU A 539 39.88 45.36 10.66
N GLN A 540 40.42 45.01 9.50
CA GLN A 540 41.85 44.74 9.29
C GLN A 540 42.72 45.98 9.62
N LYS A 541 42.29 47.18 9.16
CA LYS A 541 42.98 48.44 9.48
C LYS A 541 42.96 48.74 10.97
N ALA A 542 41.85 48.49 11.65
CA ALA A 542 41.72 48.63 13.09
C ALA A 542 42.68 47.69 13.84
N ALA A 543 42.82 46.46 13.41
CA ALA A 543 43.78 45.48 13.95
C ALA A 543 45.26 45.97 13.75
N LYS A 544 45.62 46.42 12.56
CA LYS A 544 46.97 46.96 12.28
C LYS A 544 47.32 48.18 13.11
N LYS A 545 46.38 49.13 13.32
CA LYS A 545 46.58 50.30 14.16
C LYS A 545 46.79 49.98 15.65
N ALA A 546 46.42 48.76 16.04
CA ALA A 546 46.63 48.24 17.39
C ALA A 546 48.03 47.62 17.60
N GLY A 547 48.93 47.72 16.62
CA GLY A 547 50.30 47.17 16.70
C GLY A 547 50.40 45.68 16.36
N ILE A 548 49.33 45.07 15.84
CA ILE A 548 49.28 43.65 15.50
C ILE A 548 49.91 43.44 14.13
N LYS A 549 51.05 42.74 14.06
CA LYS A 549 51.82 42.53 12.85
C LYS A 549 51.16 41.55 11.89
N LYS A 550 50.29 40.62 12.35
CA LYS A 550 49.57 39.63 11.53
C LYS A 550 48.15 40.10 11.20
N VAL A 551 47.76 39.85 9.97
CA VAL A 551 46.39 40.07 9.50
C VAL A 551 45.43 39.12 10.18
N LEU A 552 44.22 39.58 10.50
CA LEU A 552 43.16 38.68 10.99
C LEU A 552 42.89 37.55 9.99
N GLY A 553 43.00 36.31 10.42
CA GLY A 553 42.75 35.14 9.59
C GLY A 553 41.27 34.88 9.35
N ALA A 554 40.98 33.81 8.63
CA ALA A 554 39.62 33.42 8.23
C ALA A 554 38.64 33.27 9.43
N LYS A 555 39.03 32.50 10.43
CA LYS A 555 38.15 32.23 11.60
C LYS A 555 37.77 33.51 12.39
N PRO A 556 38.71 34.42 12.74
CA PRO A 556 38.33 35.68 13.35
C PRO A 556 37.40 36.56 12.50
N LEU A 557 37.61 36.61 11.19
CA LEU A 557 36.73 37.34 10.27
C LEU A 557 35.36 36.76 10.13
N GLU A 558 35.26 35.43 10.11
CA GLU A 558 33.99 34.71 10.14
C GLU A 558 33.20 34.96 11.43
N LEU A 559 33.87 34.93 12.59
CA LEU A 559 33.26 35.28 13.85
C LEU A 559 32.77 36.74 13.89
N ALA A 560 33.56 37.68 13.40
CA ALA A 560 33.14 39.08 13.27
C ALA A 560 31.88 39.20 12.38
N ARG A 561 31.86 38.52 11.27
CA ARG A 561 30.68 38.45 10.38
C ARG A 561 29.49 37.85 11.09
N LYS A 562 29.63 36.72 11.76
CA LYS A 562 28.56 36.02 12.47
C LYS A 562 27.83 36.91 13.48
N TYR A 563 28.54 37.73 14.20
CA TYR A 563 27.98 38.52 15.33
C TYR A 563 27.69 39.98 15.00
N LEU A 564 28.50 40.59 14.09
CA LEU A 564 28.36 42.02 13.74
C LEU A 564 27.48 42.26 12.49
N ALA A 565 27.08 41.17 11.78
CA ALA A 565 26.21 41.28 10.62
C ALA A 565 24.73 41.20 11.00
N THR A 566 23.93 42.01 10.36
CA THR A 566 22.45 41.93 10.37
C THR A 566 21.99 41.90 8.92
N ARG A 567 21.03 41.02 8.60
CA ARG A 567 20.46 40.97 7.24
C ARG A 567 19.87 42.30 6.83
N ASP A 568 20.19 42.71 5.62
CA ASP A 568 19.72 43.97 5.02
C ASP A 568 19.63 43.79 3.51
N LYS A 569 18.42 43.80 2.97
CA LYS A 569 18.14 43.59 1.54
C LYS A 569 18.75 44.67 0.65
N THR A 570 19.05 45.85 1.22
CA THR A 570 19.65 46.98 0.49
C THR A 570 21.18 46.95 0.46
N ALA A 571 21.80 46.06 1.26
CA ALA A 571 23.24 45.90 1.31
C ALA A 571 23.79 45.19 0.07
N SER A 572 25.06 45.38 -0.25
CA SER A 572 25.78 44.63 -1.27
C SER A 572 25.81 43.13 -0.92
N PRO A 573 25.92 42.22 -1.93
CA PRO A 573 26.17 40.81 -1.68
C PRO A 573 27.37 40.61 -0.76
N THR A 574 27.19 39.80 0.29
CA THR A 574 28.25 39.51 1.26
C THR A 574 29.24 38.51 0.64
N THR A 575 30.52 38.83 0.63
CA THR A 575 31.57 37.93 0.16
C THR A 575 32.35 37.27 1.26
N ASN A 576 32.93 36.09 0.99
CA ASN A 576 33.94 35.46 1.82
C ASN A 576 35.33 36.11 1.59
N GLU A 577 36.37 35.56 2.20
CA GLU A 577 37.76 36.07 2.09
C GLU A 577 38.39 35.90 0.70
N LYS A 578 37.80 34.99 -0.10
CA LYS A 578 38.25 34.76 -1.48
C LYS A 578 37.50 35.62 -2.48
N GLY A 579 36.57 36.47 -2.03
CA GLY A 579 35.72 37.28 -2.89
C GLY A 579 34.51 36.53 -3.46
N GLU A 580 34.24 35.29 -3.02
CA GLU A 580 33.09 34.52 -3.48
C GLU A 580 31.82 34.98 -2.73
N VAL A 581 30.73 35.15 -3.44
CA VAL A 581 29.44 35.56 -2.86
C VAL A 581 28.91 34.43 -1.99
N LEU A 582 28.49 34.76 -0.76
CA LEU A 582 27.87 33.80 0.15
C LEU A 582 26.37 33.66 -0.13
N SER A 583 25.90 32.43 -0.08
CA SER A 583 24.46 32.13 -0.19
C SER A 583 23.72 32.44 1.10
N ASP A 584 22.47 32.88 0.96
CA ASP A 584 21.52 33.01 2.08
C ASP A 584 20.65 31.77 2.17
N SER A 585 20.86 30.97 3.23
CA SER A 585 20.09 29.73 3.45
C SER A 585 18.59 29.93 3.65
N GLU A 586 18.15 31.13 4.05
CA GLU A 586 16.73 31.46 4.20
C GLU A 586 16.09 31.88 2.86
N LEU A 587 16.89 32.25 1.87
CA LEU A 587 16.45 32.61 0.52
C LEU A 587 16.73 31.49 -0.50
N ARG A 588 17.31 30.38 -0.02
CA ARG A 588 17.54 29.20 -0.87
C ARG A 588 16.20 28.65 -1.31
N ASP A 589 16.05 28.35 -2.58
CA ASP A 589 14.87 27.79 -3.19
C ASP A 589 15.21 26.59 -4.07
N ALA A 590 14.21 25.92 -4.60
CA ALA A 590 14.41 24.77 -5.47
C ALA A 590 13.46 24.85 -6.67
N GLU A 591 14.02 24.60 -7.84
CA GLU A 591 13.27 24.48 -9.10
C GLU A 591 13.15 23.02 -9.54
N TYR A 592 12.01 22.68 -10.12
CA TYR A 592 11.70 21.33 -10.59
C TYR A 592 11.75 21.32 -12.11
N VAL A 593 12.94 21.03 -12.64
CA VAL A 593 13.20 21.02 -14.08
C VAL A 593 12.80 19.68 -14.67
N GLN A 594 12.05 19.69 -15.77
CA GLN A 594 11.64 18.46 -16.47
C GLN A 594 12.88 17.64 -16.86
N PHE A 595 12.81 16.33 -16.69
CA PHE A 595 13.93 15.46 -17.02
C PHE A 595 14.28 15.55 -18.51
N GLY A 596 15.56 15.78 -18.81
CA GLY A 596 16.06 15.99 -20.18
C GLY A 596 16.05 17.44 -20.64
N GLU A 597 15.43 18.36 -19.90
CA GLU A 597 15.54 19.80 -20.18
C GLU A 597 16.89 20.32 -19.70
N ASP A 598 17.50 21.25 -20.48
CA ASP A 598 18.73 21.90 -20.09
C ASP A 598 18.51 22.86 -18.92
N ILE A 599 19.27 22.64 -17.84
CA ILE A 599 19.07 23.34 -16.56
C ILE A 599 19.43 24.83 -16.70
N ASP A 600 20.47 25.17 -17.49
CA ASP A 600 20.90 26.56 -17.68
C ASP A 600 19.85 27.31 -18.50
N SER A 601 19.34 26.72 -19.57
CA SER A 601 18.26 27.30 -20.38
C SER A 601 16.96 27.50 -19.57
N TYR A 602 16.62 26.55 -18.68
CA TYR A 602 15.49 26.69 -17.75
C TYR A 602 15.73 27.86 -16.79
N PHE A 603 16.90 27.93 -16.18
CA PHE A 603 17.28 29.00 -15.25
C PHE A 603 17.17 30.39 -15.88
N ASP A 604 17.72 30.55 -17.08
CA ASP A 604 17.68 31.81 -17.80
C ASP A 604 16.26 32.26 -18.17
N ARG A 605 15.37 31.31 -18.44
CA ARG A 605 13.99 31.59 -18.81
C ARG A 605 13.07 31.84 -17.61
N GLU A 606 13.19 31.04 -16.56
CA GLU A 606 12.19 31.00 -15.46
C GLU A 606 12.69 31.68 -14.18
N VAL A 607 13.99 31.70 -13.90
CA VAL A 607 14.55 32.20 -12.62
C VAL A 607 15.21 33.56 -12.77
N ALA A 608 16.13 33.72 -13.72
CA ALA A 608 16.92 34.92 -13.88
C ALA A 608 16.09 36.23 -14.10
N PRO A 609 14.95 36.23 -14.82
CA PRO A 609 14.12 37.40 -14.97
C PRO A 609 13.51 37.92 -13.64
N HIS A 610 13.29 37.03 -12.67
CA HIS A 610 12.73 37.36 -11.37
C HIS A 610 13.82 37.64 -10.32
N TRP A 611 14.96 36.94 -10.44
CA TRP A 611 16.08 36.98 -9.49
C TRP A 611 17.40 37.09 -10.25
N PRO A 612 17.76 38.27 -10.77
CA PRO A 612 18.96 38.43 -11.62
C PRO A 612 20.29 38.14 -10.91
N ASP A 613 20.31 38.12 -9.58
CA ASP A 613 21.46 37.84 -8.74
C ASP A 613 21.47 36.40 -8.16
N ALA A 614 20.53 35.57 -8.55
CA ALA A 614 20.51 34.15 -8.17
C ALA A 614 21.48 33.32 -9.02
N TRP A 615 21.84 32.14 -8.53
CA TRP A 615 22.66 31.18 -9.29
C TRP A 615 22.31 29.75 -8.96
N ILE A 616 22.61 28.82 -9.83
CA ILE A 616 22.45 27.38 -9.63
C ILE A 616 23.54 26.87 -8.70
N ASN A 617 23.15 26.12 -7.66
CA ASN A 617 24.10 25.39 -6.82
C ASN A 617 24.59 24.14 -7.56
N ARG A 618 25.78 24.23 -8.16
CA ARG A 618 26.37 23.15 -8.95
C ARG A 618 27.02 22.04 -8.10
N ASP A 619 27.11 22.22 -6.78
CA ASP A 619 27.63 21.21 -5.87
C ASP A 619 26.50 20.24 -5.43
N SER A 620 25.23 20.65 -5.58
CA SER A 620 24.07 19.79 -5.35
C SER A 620 23.88 18.87 -6.56
N LYS A 621 24.34 17.63 -6.46
CA LYS A 621 24.35 16.62 -7.52
C LYS A 621 23.56 15.39 -7.11
N ASP A 622 23.04 14.68 -8.10
CA ASP A 622 22.46 13.36 -7.91
C ASP A 622 23.53 12.31 -7.66
N ASP A 623 23.36 11.48 -6.64
CA ASP A 623 24.36 10.48 -6.22
C ASP A 623 24.54 9.34 -7.24
N LYS A 624 23.55 9.10 -8.11
CA LYS A 624 23.58 7.99 -9.08
C LYS A 624 24.18 8.38 -10.43
N ASP A 625 23.86 9.59 -10.94
CA ASP A 625 24.34 10.03 -12.24
C ASP A 625 25.44 11.12 -12.18
N GLY A 626 25.66 11.72 -10.99
CA GLY A 626 26.69 12.74 -10.76
C GLY A 626 26.40 14.10 -11.40
N LEU A 627 25.24 14.29 -12.01
CA LEU A 627 24.84 15.54 -12.65
C LEU A 627 24.21 16.51 -11.65
N VAL A 628 24.19 17.81 -12.00
CA VAL A 628 23.59 18.86 -11.18
C VAL A 628 22.09 18.63 -11.01
N GLY A 629 21.61 18.84 -9.78
CA GLY A 629 20.23 18.62 -9.41
C GLY A 629 19.91 17.16 -9.07
N VAL A 630 19.18 16.94 -7.99
CA VAL A 630 18.80 15.61 -7.52
C VAL A 630 17.60 15.10 -8.32
N VAL A 631 17.70 13.88 -8.85
CA VAL A 631 16.60 13.27 -9.62
C VAL A 631 15.47 12.88 -8.68
N GLY A 632 14.29 13.32 -8.99
CA GLY A 632 13.05 12.95 -8.32
C GLY A 632 12.06 12.34 -9.30
N THR A 633 11.03 11.69 -8.76
CA THR A 633 9.94 11.11 -9.54
C THR A 633 8.59 11.47 -8.97
N GLU A 634 7.65 11.77 -9.84
CA GLU A 634 6.26 12.08 -9.48
C GLU A 634 5.32 11.62 -10.59
N ILE A 635 4.20 10.98 -10.21
CA ILE A 635 3.13 10.63 -11.15
C ILE A 635 1.92 11.49 -10.78
N ASN A 636 1.89 12.71 -11.29
CA ASN A 636 0.84 13.68 -10.97
C ASN A 636 -0.45 13.37 -11.76
N PHE A 637 -1.14 12.30 -11.35
CA PHE A 637 -2.29 11.74 -12.06
C PHE A 637 -3.38 12.78 -12.33
N ASN A 638 -3.68 13.63 -11.36
CA ASN A 638 -4.70 14.66 -11.50
C ASN A 638 -4.32 15.70 -12.56
N ARG A 639 -3.05 16.11 -12.62
CA ARG A 639 -2.53 17.06 -13.61
C ARG A 639 -2.70 16.51 -15.04
N GLU A 640 -2.43 15.22 -15.22
CA GLU A 640 -2.48 14.57 -16.53
C GLU A 640 -3.90 14.50 -17.13
N PHE A 641 -4.92 14.40 -16.27
CA PHE A 641 -6.32 14.32 -16.70
C PHE A 641 -7.13 15.60 -16.44
N TYR A 642 -6.49 16.63 -15.88
CA TYR A 642 -7.14 17.91 -15.61
C TYR A 642 -7.58 18.58 -16.93
N VAL A 643 -8.83 18.98 -16.97
CA VAL A 643 -9.37 19.81 -18.03
C VAL A 643 -9.84 21.11 -17.40
N TYR A 644 -9.19 22.21 -17.74
CA TYR A 644 -9.63 23.50 -17.25
C TYR A 644 -11.03 23.78 -17.75
N THR A 645 -11.97 23.94 -16.83
CA THR A 645 -13.32 24.39 -17.12
C THR A 645 -13.42 25.84 -16.63
N PRO A 646 -13.53 26.81 -17.53
CA PRO A 646 -13.66 28.20 -17.09
C PRO A 646 -14.88 28.36 -16.19
N PRO A 647 -14.79 29.23 -15.16
CA PRO A 647 -15.95 29.52 -14.31
C PRO A 647 -17.15 29.96 -15.16
N ARG A 648 -18.31 29.48 -14.80
CA ARG A 648 -19.55 29.91 -15.48
C ARG A 648 -19.72 31.42 -15.33
N SER A 649 -20.23 32.07 -16.37
CA SER A 649 -20.45 33.50 -16.32
C SER A 649 -21.43 33.86 -15.19
N ARG A 650 -21.31 35.08 -14.65
CA ARG A 650 -22.19 35.57 -13.58
C ARG A 650 -23.65 35.59 -14.01
N GLU A 651 -23.90 35.89 -15.29
CA GLU A 651 -25.23 35.89 -15.92
C GLU A 651 -25.82 34.47 -15.96
N THR A 652 -25.02 33.47 -16.34
CA THR A 652 -25.46 32.06 -16.37
C THR A 652 -25.85 31.56 -14.98
N ILE A 653 -25.02 31.83 -13.98
CA ILE A 653 -25.30 31.44 -12.59
C ILE A 653 -26.59 32.14 -12.09
N ARG A 654 -26.77 33.42 -12.38
CA ARG A 654 -27.94 34.16 -12.00
C ARG A 654 -29.21 33.62 -12.64
N ALA A 655 -29.19 33.30 -13.93
CA ALA A 655 -30.33 32.73 -14.65
C ALA A 655 -30.73 31.36 -14.10
N GLU A 656 -29.72 30.52 -13.72
CA GLU A 656 -29.99 29.23 -13.09
C GLU A 656 -30.62 29.39 -11.69
N ILE A 657 -30.15 30.34 -10.88
CA ILE A 657 -30.75 30.65 -9.57
C ILE A 657 -32.23 31.12 -9.75
N GLU A 658 -32.49 32.04 -10.65
CA GLU A 658 -33.84 32.52 -10.94
C GLU A 658 -34.77 31.38 -11.42
N THR A 659 -34.22 30.45 -12.20
CA THR A 659 -34.96 29.26 -12.67
C THR A 659 -35.27 28.30 -11.50
N MET A 660 -34.31 28.07 -10.59
CA MET A 660 -34.52 27.23 -9.41
C MET A 660 -35.48 27.85 -8.41
N GLU A 661 -35.42 29.18 -8.19
CA GLU A 661 -36.37 29.91 -7.35
C GLU A 661 -37.79 29.78 -7.87
N LYS A 662 -38.00 29.96 -9.19
CA LYS A 662 -39.29 29.80 -9.83
C LYS A 662 -39.83 28.38 -9.65
N ARG A 663 -38.98 27.37 -9.90
CA ARG A 663 -39.36 25.97 -9.73
C ARG A 663 -39.68 25.63 -8.26
N PHE A 664 -38.94 26.18 -7.31
CA PHE A 664 -39.22 26.04 -5.89
C PHE A 664 -40.55 26.67 -5.49
N MET A 665 -40.82 27.87 -5.97
CA MET A 665 -42.09 28.56 -5.72
C MET A 665 -43.31 27.83 -6.35
N ASP A 666 -43.13 27.22 -7.53
CA ASP A 666 -44.17 26.41 -8.18
C ASP A 666 -44.43 25.11 -7.37
N MET A 667 -43.40 24.48 -6.85
CA MET A 667 -43.56 23.32 -5.94
C MET A 667 -44.25 23.68 -4.64
N LEU A 668 -43.93 24.82 -4.02
CA LEU A 668 -44.61 25.31 -2.82
C LEU A 668 -46.09 25.60 -3.07
N ARG A 669 -46.44 26.21 -4.21
CA ARG A 669 -47.81 26.42 -4.61
C ARG A 669 -48.59 25.12 -4.84
N GLY A 670 -47.92 24.08 -5.35
CA GLY A 670 -48.52 22.74 -5.54
C GLY A 670 -48.76 21.96 -4.24
N VAL A 671 -48.10 22.34 -3.15
CA VAL A 671 -48.27 21.74 -1.81
C VAL A 671 -49.30 22.54 -0.96
N ALA A 672 -49.49 23.80 -1.26
CA ALA A 672 -50.39 24.71 -0.53
C ALA A 672 -51.83 24.78 -1.12
N GLY A 673 -52.14 24.14 -2.24
CA GLY A 673 -53.44 23.91 -2.83
C GLY A 673 -53.85 22.45 -2.72
#